data_4f942fe4656e4bae8510952b1d9e92d0
#
_entry.id   4f942fe4656e4bae8510952b1d9e92d0
#
_cell.length_a   1.000
_cell.length_b   1.000
_cell.length_c   1.000
_cell.angle_alpha   90.00
_cell.angle_beta   90.00
_cell.angle_gamma   90.00
#
_symmetry.space_group_name_H-M   'P 1'
#
loop_
_entity.id
_entity.type
_entity.pdbx_description
1 polymer ?
#
loop_
_entity_poly.entity_id
_entity_poly.type
_entity_poly.pdbx_seq_one_letter_code
_entity_poly.pdbx_strand_id
1 'polypeptide(L)'
;MVSLYRTVVILLLIAFAGVLSFNVFQQFNNSLVVQQDVLEVLPKNPAVIIESNNLRKAWSEFSETNLLWNKFFSSKEFNHYERRIKELDSMLISSNSLEVLFKDNKTVLSVYFSNQILELFGVVNCRQNQFLSFSNLCKEEALSIDTFSIENNTVFECQLKDSSLIYLSYKVPFLMYSSSKELIKEAYFQLSSDSSLLDDEIFRKLRFTASPSSNLHLYFKGDKLSNLLSFYMKDSCFSKIDKQVSSVNWMELDVDVKPNSILFSGVSSNKEDLIFQSPVAKHQSELIPDRLTSLARRSVVDFSQLINTTIFDSVAVKCNCEPLKKLKKVIGEQAVAVSFKDNFNSSYNAFFIEENGHLNAPSIIGSLVDIDSASSELNDWKIYHLKNADFLKLMGFDVQDKQYFFTISQGYIIVSSLNGLAHIYSDWIKAKENNKQTMYNKFSKQFLSSQASIERFYSGEKGFKTLSNSLKTNHAYKLSNLKSTFDFIDGFAYEFSPIDSGYFHYTMALSTGNSKNKKSNFLWVLELDSIYSSPQLMKNHRTNTKEILVQDYSNAIHLISAAGRIKWTVQLDGKIIGKVKQVDLYKNGKWQMVFNTTSKLHFLDINGNEVFGKPILLDHKATSPVAVIDYDKNLNYRFIVSCANKKVYNYNSDGKKVKGWNLFNTKGLVKSQVQFFSIMGKDYLMVNDNLSNTYLLNRKGKERFISSVKAYPDKDQKIHVIKGPSIEQTKVVFVDSLRKINSISLGAKEFSSIRLDSNCSFKKSVIFPVAFSRNNVLEYVFVCDKKLAIYGPEFELVLFENFNFDVQENISLIGNNNNYILVGSNKLKQLYLFDSNLNGYSDFPVQGTMKTCFGDLNNDGYNELITVTDGKLITYTISNEAF
;
A
#
# COMPACT_ATOMS: atom_id res chain seq x y z
N MET A 1 -63.49 18.59 14.44
CA MET A 1 -62.32 17.84 13.91
C MET A 1 -61.28 18.66 13.17
N VAL A 2 -61.65 19.52 12.23
CA VAL A 2 -60.71 20.36 11.45
C VAL A 2 -59.92 21.36 12.31
N SER A 3 -60.50 21.90 13.37
CA SER A 3 -59.81 22.83 14.30
C SER A 3 -58.75 22.16 15.15
N LEU A 4 -59.02 20.93 15.64
CA LEU A 4 -58.09 20.16 16.46
C LEU A 4 -56.86 19.72 15.65
N TYR A 5 -57.06 19.33 14.38
CA TYR A 5 -55.96 18.94 13.48
C TYR A 5 -55.05 20.13 13.17
N ARG A 6 -55.61 21.33 12.91
CA ARG A 6 -54.78 22.54 12.72
C ARG A 6 -53.97 22.90 13.97
N THR A 7 -54.53 22.78 15.15
CA THR A 7 -53.83 23.06 16.41
C THR A 7 -52.70 22.08 16.65
N VAL A 8 -52.91 20.78 16.37
CA VAL A 8 -51.85 19.73 16.47
C VAL A 8 -50.72 19.98 15.45
N VAL A 9 -51.04 20.33 14.19
CA VAL A 9 -50.06 20.65 13.16
C VAL A 9 -49.24 21.89 13.55
N ILE A 10 -49.87 22.93 14.10
CA ILE A 10 -49.17 24.14 14.57
C ILE A 10 -48.23 23.82 15.72
N LEU A 11 -48.67 23.01 16.69
CA LEU A 11 -47.80 22.57 17.81
C LEU A 11 -46.62 21.72 17.35
N LEU A 12 -46.82 20.85 16.35
CA LEU A 12 -45.72 20.06 15.75
C LEU A 12 -44.73 20.95 15.00
N LEU A 13 -45.21 21.97 14.27
CA LEU A 13 -44.36 22.94 13.60
C LEU A 13 -43.56 23.80 14.59
N ILE A 14 -44.15 24.21 15.71
CA ILE A 14 -43.48 24.95 16.77
C ILE A 14 -42.41 24.05 17.45
N ALA A 15 -42.74 22.80 17.74
CA ALA A 15 -41.78 21.82 18.30
C ALA A 15 -40.62 21.55 17.34
N PHE A 16 -40.91 21.40 16.04
CA PHE A 16 -39.89 21.22 15.00
C PHE A 16 -39.02 22.48 14.83
N ALA A 17 -39.59 23.67 14.84
CA ALA A 17 -38.85 24.92 14.82
C ALA A 17 -38.00 25.10 16.10
N GLY A 18 -38.48 24.65 17.26
CA GLY A 18 -37.72 24.62 18.51
C GLY A 18 -36.50 23.69 18.44
N VAL A 19 -36.68 22.48 17.90
CA VAL A 19 -35.57 21.52 17.69
C VAL A 19 -34.57 22.03 16.66
N LEU A 20 -35.04 22.64 15.57
CA LEU A 20 -34.17 23.29 14.59
C LEU A 20 -33.39 24.46 15.19
N SER A 21 -34.08 25.35 15.92
CA SER A 21 -33.41 26.47 16.59
C SER A 21 -32.41 26.01 17.65
N PHE A 22 -32.68 24.92 18.38
CA PHE A 22 -31.77 24.35 19.35
C PHE A 22 -30.53 23.72 18.64
N ASN A 23 -30.73 23.00 17.54
CA ASN A 23 -29.63 22.45 16.75
C ASN A 23 -28.77 23.55 16.10
N VAL A 24 -29.39 24.60 15.56
CA VAL A 24 -28.69 25.79 15.02
C VAL A 24 -27.94 26.51 16.14
N PHE A 25 -28.56 26.69 17.31
CA PHE A 25 -27.90 27.28 18.47
C PHE A 25 -26.74 26.44 18.99
N GLN A 26 -26.89 25.11 19.02
CA GLN A 26 -25.78 24.21 19.33
C GLN A 26 -24.67 24.28 18.29
N GLN A 27 -24.99 24.31 17.00
CA GLN A 27 -24.01 24.52 15.94
C GLN A 27 -23.35 25.88 16.04
N PHE A 28 -24.11 26.95 16.33
CA PHE A 28 -23.59 28.30 16.50
C PHE A 28 -22.68 28.41 17.74
N ASN A 29 -23.05 27.85 18.88
CA ASN A 29 -22.19 27.79 20.05
C ASN A 29 -20.97 26.93 19.85
N ASN A 30 -21.05 25.87 19.03
CA ASN A 30 -19.92 25.07 18.63
C ASN A 30 -18.96 25.78 17.63
N SER A 31 -19.50 26.76 16.86
CA SER A 31 -18.72 27.61 15.94
C SER A 31 -18.13 28.85 16.62
N LEU A 32 -18.64 29.24 17.79
CA LEU A 32 -18.10 30.34 18.60
C LEU A 32 -16.89 29.96 19.48
N VAL A 33 -16.49 28.69 19.53
CA VAL A 33 -15.14 28.35 19.98
C VAL A 33 -14.21 28.93 18.92
N VAL A 34 -13.60 30.07 19.22
CA VAL A 34 -12.48 30.61 18.43
C VAL A 34 -11.57 29.42 18.15
N GLN A 35 -11.42 29.05 16.89
CA GLN A 35 -10.49 27.96 16.51
C GLN A 35 -9.08 28.50 16.70
N GLN A 36 -8.59 28.47 17.94
CA GLN A 36 -7.20 28.76 18.22
C GLN A 36 -6.37 27.69 17.51
N ASP A 37 -5.32 28.16 16.83
CA ASP A 37 -4.43 27.25 16.11
C ASP A 37 -3.58 26.44 17.11
N VAL A 38 -3.49 25.14 16.93
CA VAL A 38 -2.65 24.26 17.77
C VAL A 38 -1.18 24.68 17.81
N LEU A 39 -0.70 25.41 16.82
CA LEU A 39 0.66 25.94 16.76
C LEU A 39 0.92 27.10 17.74
N GLU A 40 -0.11 27.76 18.25
CA GLU A 40 0.01 28.80 19.27
C GLU A 40 0.55 28.27 20.61
N VAL A 41 0.37 26.97 20.85
CA VAL A 41 0.77 26.30 22.10
C VAL A 41 2.17 25.73 22.04
N LEU A 42 2.78 25.63 20.85
CA LEU A 42 4.04 24.92 20.69
C LEU A 42 5.18 25.62 21.46
N PRO A 43 5.94 24.89 22.29
CA PRO A 43 7.19 25.37 22.85
C PRO A 43 8.13 25.89 21.76
N LYS A 44 8.96 26.87 22.09
CA LYS A 44 9.86 27.51 21.11
C LYS A 44 10.94 26.56 20.60
N ASN A 45 11.39 26.79 19.36
CA ASN A 45 12.52 26.13 18.72
C ASN A 45 12.42 24.60 18.51
N PRO A 46 11.31 24.06 17.98
CA PRO A 46 11.24 22.67 17.56
C PRO A 46 12.24 22.39 16.42
N ALA A 47 12.82 21.20 16.40
CA ALA A 47 13.65 20.74 15.28
C ALA A 47 12.78 20.25 14.11
N VAL A 48 11.69 19.57 14.44
CA VAL A 48 10.71 19.04 13.49
C VAL A 48 9.32 19.27 14.04
N ILE A 49 8.40 19.68 13.17
CA ILE A 49 6.96 19.75 13.44
C ILE A 49 6.26 18.82 12.47
N ILE A 50 5.35 18.00 12.98
CA ILE A 50 4.49 17.10 12.24
C ILE A 50 3.07 17.57 12.46
N GLU A 51 2.41 18.07 11.42
CA GLU A 51 1.03 18.56 11.46
C GLU A 51 0.12 17.63 10.67
N SER A 52 -1.03 17.28 11.23
CA SER A 52 -2.01 16.42 10.56
C SER A 52 -3.43 16.87 10.88
N ASN A 53 -4.27 16.95 9.85
CA ASN A 53 -5.71 17.18 9.99
C ASN A 53 -6.49 15.90 10.28
N ASN A 54 -5.87 14.74 10.00
CA ASN A 54 -6.43 13.42 10.24
C ASN A 54 -5.28 12.43 10.51
N LEU A 55 -4.73 12.49 11.73
CA LEU A 55 -3.61 11.65 12.13
C LEU A 55 -3.95 10.15 12.04
N ARG A 56 -5.21 9.79 12.30
CA ARG A 56 -5.67 8.39 12.19
C ARG A 56 -5.54 7.86 10.76
N LYS A 57 -5.90 8.69 9.76
CA LYS A 57 -5.77 8.30 8.35
C LYS A 57 -4.30 8.23 7.93
N ALA A 58 -3.51 9.25 8.26
CA ALA A 58 -2.06 9.25 7.99
C ALA A 58 -1.38 8.01 8.60
N TRP A 59 -1.71 7.68 9.86
CA TRP A 59 -1.19 6.49 10.54
C TRP A 59 -1.58 5.20 9.82
N SER A 60 -2.85 5.06 9.40
CA SER A 60 -3.29 3.85 8.68
C SER A 60 -2.62 3.70 7.31
N GLU A 61 -2.36 4.80 6.60
CA GLU A 61 -1.61 4.78 5.34
C GLU A 61 -0.20 4.23 5.55
N PHE A 62 0.50 4.66 6.60
CA PHE A 62 1.82 4.13 6.94
C PHE A 62 1.76 2.68 7.43
N SER A 63 0.96 2.41 8.46
CA SER A 63 1.06 1.15 9.22
C SER A 63 0.30 -0.01 8.58
N GLU A 64 -0.77 0.25 7.83
CA GLU A 64 -1.62 -0.79 7.27
C GLU A 64 -1.41 -1.03 5.78
N THR A 65 -0.93 -0.02 5.04
CA THR A 65 -0.82 -0.11 3.58
C THR A 65 0.60 -0.08 3.05
N ASN A 66 1.51 0.67 3.69
CA ASN A 66 2.85 0.85 3.17
C ASN A 66 3.79 -0.32 3.50
N LEU A 67 4.38 -0.91 2.47
CA LEU A 67 5.27 -2.07 2.60
C LEU A 67 6.61 -1.74 3.27
N LEU A 68 7.14 -0.54 3.02
CA LEU A 68 8.40 -0.10 3.63
C LEU A 68 8.30 -0.02 5.13
N TRP A 69 7.20 0.57 5.64
CA TRP A 69 6.95 0.68 7.07
C TRP A 69 7.06 -0.67 7.78
N ASN A 70 6.34 -1.67 7.25
CA ASN A 70 6.34 -3.00 7.83
C ASN A 70 7.71 -3.68 7.78
N LYS A 71 8.46 -3.48 6.69
CA LYS A 71 9.83 -4.02 6.58
C LYS A 71 10.79 -3.36 7.58
N PHE A 72 10.68 -2.06 7.81
CA PHE A 72 11.48 -1.38 8.83
C PHE A 72 11.16 -1.89 10.23
N PHE A 73 9.89 -1.98 10.59
CA PHE A 73 9.45 -2.36 11.94
C PHE A 73 9.48 -3.87 12.23
N SER A 74 9.54 -4.74 11.24
CA SER A 74 9.72 -6.18 11.42
C SER A 74 11.18 -6.60 11.69
N SER A 75 12.12 -5.67 11.62
CA SER A 75 13.53 -5.95 11.93
C SER A 75 13.77 -6.09 13.44
N LYS A 76 14.69 -6.98 13.84
CA LYS A 76 14.99 -7.27 15.27
C LYS A 76 15.33 -6.01 16.09
N GLU A 77 15.94 -5.01 15.45
CA GLU A 77 16.35 -3.75 16.09
C GLU A 77 15.18 -2.86 16.48
N PHE A 78 14.08 -2.92 15.76
CA PHE A 78 12.87 -2.16 16.04
C PHE A 78 11.84 -2.94 16.87
N ASN A 79 12.10 -4.22 17.22
CA ASN A 79 11.15 -5.04 17.97
C ASN A 79 10.70 -4.38 19.29
N HIS A 80 11.58 -3.63 19.95
CA HIS A 80 11.21 -2.90 21.16
C HIS A 80 10.27 -1.72 20.87
N TYR A 81 10.56 -0.96 19.80
CA TYR A 81 9.68 0.12 19.33
C TYR A 81 8.41 -0.44 18.66
N GLU A 82 8.51 -1.55 17.98
CA GLU A 82 7.36 -2.23 17.36
C GLU A 82 6.33 -2.63 18.41
N ARG A 83 6.74 -3.13 19.56
CA ARG A 83 5.83 -3.48 20.65
C ARG A 83 5.05 -2.26 21.12
N ARG A 84 5.72 -1.12 21.38
CA ARG A 84 5.06 0.13 21.78
C ARG A 84 4.15 0.68 20.68
N ILE A 85 4.60 0.64 19.45
CA ILE A 85 3.79 1.07 18.29
C ILE A 85 2.57 0.17 18.13
N LYS A 86 2.71 -1.13 18.31
CA LYS A 86 1.57 -2.08 18.31
C LYS A 86 0.60 -1.83 19.45
N GLU A 87 1.10 -1.53 20.65
CA GLU A 87 0.26 -1.17 21.80
C GLU A 87 -0.51 0.12 21.52
N LEU A 88 0.15 1.18 21.05
CA LEU A 88 -0.49 2.43 20.64
C LEU A 88 -1.50 2.23 19.50
N ASP A 89 -1.17 1.43 18.50
CA ASP A 89 -2.04 1.14 17.38
C ASP A 89 -3.27 0.32 17.82
N SER A 90 -3.07 -0.65 18.72
CA SER A 90 -4.16 -1.42 19.34
C SER A 90 -5.11 -0.50 20.12
N MET A 91 -4.58 0.43 20.89
CA MET A 91 -5.37 1.43 21.61
C MET A 91 -6.14 2.35 20.67
N LEU A 92 -5.50 2.84 19.60
CA LEU A 92 -6.12 3.69 18.58
C LEU A 92 -7.24 2.96 17.81
N ILE A 93 -7.12 1.65 17.64
CA ILE A 93 -8.12 0.83 16.94
C ILE A 93 -9.26 0.42 17.88
N SER A 94 -8.95 0.03 19.11
CA SER A 94 -9.95 -0.51 20.07
C SER A 94 -10.85 0.56 20.69
N SER A 95 -10.38 1.81 20.77
CA SER A 95 -11.12 2.91 21.37
C SER A 95 -11.80 3.81 20.35
N ASN A 96 -13.12 3.79 20.29
CA ASN A 96 -13.91 4.75 19.48
C ASN A 96 -13.63 6.21 19.85
N SER A 97 -13.30 6.47 21.11
CA SER A 97 -13.00 7.81 21.62
C SER A 97 -11.70 8.36 21.04
N LEU A 98 -10.65 7.53 20.96
CA LEU A 98 -9.37 7.91 20.37
C LEU A 98 -9.47 7.99 18.84
N GLU A 99 -10.25 7.10 18.22
CA GLU A 99 -10.52 7.20 16.78
C GLU A 99 -11.11 8.56 16.44
N VAL A 100 -12.13 9.01 17.17
CA VAL A 100 -12.78 10.33 16.96
C VAL A 100 -11.80 11.48 17.26
N LEU A 101 -11.00 11.35 18.33
CA LEU A 101 -10.03 12.39 18.71
C LEU A 101 -9.01 12.68 17.60
N PHE A 102 -8.42 11.66 17.00
CA PHE A 102 -7.35 11.81 16.00
C PHE A 102 -7.83 11.84 14.55
N LYS A 103 -9.09 11.55 14.28
CA LYS A 103 -9.68 11.59 12.93
C LYS A 103 -10.22 12.98 12.58
N ASP A 104 -10.89 13.62 13.53
CA ASP A 104 -11.68 14.83 13.26
C ASP A 104 -11.04 16.09 13.85
N ASN A 105 -9.90 15.96 14.51
CA ASN A 105 -9.22 17.08 15.17
C ASN A 105 -7.79 17.25 14.64
N LYS A 106 -7.42 18.51 14.49
CA LYS A 106 -6.07 18.89 14.10
C LYS A 106 -5.08 18.51 15.19
N THR A 107 -4.03 17.79 14.79
CA THR A 107 -3.00 17.29 15.69
C THR A 107 -1.64 17.79 15.22
N VAL A 108 -0.83 18.23 16.18
CA VAL A 108 0.58 18.56 15.95
C VAL A 108 1.44 17.77 16.92
N LEU A 109 2.50 17.16 16.39
CA LEU A 109 3.58 16.54 17.15
C LEU A 109 4.88 17.26 16.82
N SER A 110 5.64 17.66 17.83
CA SER A 110 6.93 18.34 17.65
C SER A 110 8.05 17.63 18.36
N VAL A 111 9.23 17.67 17.74
CA VAL A 111 10.46 17.04 18.21
C VAL A 111 11.44 18.12 18.62
N TYR A 112 11.94 18.01 19.84
CA TYR A 112 12.98 18.90 20.41
C TYR A 112 14.24 18.08 20.62
N PHE A 113 15.37 18.71 20.40
CA PHE A 113 16.67 18.10 20.63
C PHE A 113 17.54 19.04 21.45
N SER A 114 17.78 18.71 22.73
CA SER A 114 18.61 19.43 23.66
C SER A 114 19.44 18.47 24.50
N ASN A 115 20.67 18.83 24.81
CA ASN A 115 21.56 18.02 25.65
C ASN A 115 21.69 16.54 25.22
N GLN A 116 21.68 16.27 23.91
CA GLN A 116 21.72 14.93 23.33
C GLN A 116 20.47 14.05 23.65
N ILE A 117 19.39 14.65 24.09
CA ILE A 117 18.12 13.99 24.40
C ILE A 117 17.08 14.46 23.38
N LEU A 118 16.32 13.49 22.87
CA LEU A 118 15.12 13.73 22.05
C LEU A 118 13.91 13.80 22.97
N GLU A 119 13.20 14.91 22.92
CA GLU A 119 11.96 15.14 23.65
C GLU A 119 10.82 15.37 22.67
N LEU A 120 9.63 14.88 23.02
CA LEU A 120 8.43 14.96 22.20
C LEU A 120 7.38 15.82 22.91
N PHE A 121 6.73 16.67 22.15
CA PHE A 121 5.54 17.40 22.59
C PHE A 121 4.46 17.29 21.55
N GLY A 122 3.25 16.93 21.99
CA GLY A 122 2.09 16.83 21.12
C GLY A 122 0.92 17.65 21.64
N VAL A 123 0.14 18.18 20.71
CA VAL A 123 -1.08 18.93 21.00
C VAL A 123 -2.19 18.57 20.03
N VAL A 124 -3.39 18.41 20.58
CA VAL A 124 -4.60 18.12 19.83
C VAL A 124 -5.67 19.14 20.21
N ASN A 125 -6.33 19.71 19.21
CA ASN A 125 -7.50 20.53 19.48
C ASN A 125 -8.70 19.61 19.77
N CYS A 126 -9.21 19.62 20.99
CA CYS A 126 -10.28 18.72 21.38
C CYS A 126 -11.27 19.32 22.37
N ARG A 127 -12.46 18.73 22.43
CA ARG A 127 -13.51 19.11 23.39
C ARG A 127 -13.29 18.44 24.74
N GLN A 128 -13.85 19.00 25.79
CA GLN A 128 -13.69 18.51 27.17
C GLN A 128 -14.14 17.04 27.32
N ASN A 129 -15.21 16.61 26.66
CA ASN A 129 -15.67 15.22 26.71
C ASN A 129 -14.66 14.25 26.05
N GLN A 130 -14.00 14.67 24.97
CA GLN A 130 -12.94 13.89 24.32
C GLN A 130 -11.71 13.75 25.24
N PHE A 131 -11.33 14.83 25.92
CA PHE A 131 -10.27 14.79 26.92
C PHE A 131 -10.58 13.81 28.06
N LEU A 132 -11.79 13.86 28.63
CA LEU A 132 -12.20 12.96 29.70
C LEU A 132 -12.13 11.49 29.26
N SER A 133 -12.55 11.18 28.05
CA SER A 133 -12.44 9.84 27.48
C SER A 133 -10.98 9.41 27.34
N PHE A 134 -10.11 10.29 26.86
CA PHE A 134 -8.68 10.03 26.72
C PHE A 134 -7.98 9.86 28.08
N SER A 135 -8.29 10.71 29.06
CA SER A 135 -7.71 10.61 30.41
C SER A 135 -8.07 9.32 31.13
N ASN A 136 -9.31 8.81 30.91
CA ASN A 136 -9.72 7.53 31.47
C ASN A 136 -8.93 6.36 30.86
N LEU A 137 -8.68 6.37 29.56
CA LEU A 137 -7.82 5.38 28.91
C LEU A 137 -6.38 5.42 29.45
N CYS A 138 -5.83 6.61 29.63
CA CYS A 138 -4.50 6.74 30.23
C CYS A 138 -4.46 6.17 31.66
N LYS A 139 -5.55 6.33 32.45
CA LYS A 139 -5.68 5.74 33.79
C LYS A 139 -5.72 4.22 33.78
N GLU A 140 -6.32 3.61 32.77
CA GLU A 140 -6.36 2.15 32.63
C GLU A 140 -5.02 1.53 32.24
N GLU A 141 -4.18 2.28 31.51
CA GLU A 141 -2.90 1.79 30.97
C GLU A 141 -1.67 2.18 31.80
N ALA A 142 -1.76 3.20 32.65
CA ALA A 142 -0.65 3.63 33.51
C ALA A 142 -0.50 2.72 34.73
N LEU A 143 0.78 2.49 35.15
CA LEU A 143 1.12 1.80 36.39
C LEU A 143 0.87 2.69 37.62
N SER A 144 1.20 3.99 37.48
CA SER A 144 0.93 5.00 38.48
C SER A 144 0.61 6.33 37.83
N ILE A 145 -0.20 7.15 38.50
CA ILE A 145 -0.54 8.50 38.09
C ILE A 145 -0.38 9.42 39.27
N ASP A 146 0.55 10.37 39.13
CA ASP A 146 0.72 11.48 40.03
C ASP A 146 0.16 12.77 39.38
N THR A 147 -0.16 13.76 40.20
CA THR A 147 -0.67 15.05 39.74
C THR A 147 0.08 16.19 40.39
N PHE A 148 0.39 17.20 39.60
CA PHE A 148 0.91 18.46 40.08
C PHE A 148 0.27 19.63 39.31
N SER A 149 0.50 20.85 39.74
CA SER A 149 -0.09 22.05 39.11
C SER A 149 0.99 22.93 38.48
N ILE A 150 0.69 23.44 37.28
CA ILE A 150 1.44 24.47 36.60
C ILE A 150 0.44 25.62 36.29
N GLU A 151 0.72 26.86 36.79
CA GLU A 151 -0.15 28.02 36.60
C GLU A 151 -1.65 27.70 36.87
N ASN A 152 -1.96 27.04 37.98
CA ASN A 152 -3.28 26.60 38.40
C ASN A 152 -3.95 25.55 37.49
N ASN A 153 -3.22 24.99 36.52
CA ASN A 153 -3.73 23.90 35.67
C ASN A 153 -3.15 22.55 36.14
N THR A 154 -3.99 21.53 36.17
CA THR A 154 -3.58 20.17 36.56
C THR A 154 -2.79 19.50 35.46
N VAL A 155 -1.65 18.94 35.81
CA VAL A 155 -0.81 18.10 34.96
C VAL A 155 -0.78 16.71 35.56
N PHE A 156 -1.07 15.71 34.75
CA PHE A 156 -0.98 14.29 35.11
C PHE A 156 0.38 13.76 34.68
N GLU A 157 1.10 13.19 35.62
CA GLU A 157 2.33 12.44 35.39
C GLU A 157 2.00 10.96 35.37
N CYS A 158 2.05 10.34 34.20
CA CYS A 158 1.67 8.94 33.98
C CYS A 158 2.92 8.10 33.76
N GLN A 159 3.16 7.13 34.65
CA GLN A 159 4.21 6.13 34.45
C GLN A 159 3.65 4.95 33.66
N LEU A 160 4.18 4.70 32.48
CA LEU A 160 3.78 3.58 31.66
C LEU A 160 4.43 2.25 32.10
N LYS A 161 3.87 1.12 31.64
CA LYS A 161 4.33 -0.25 31.97
C LYS A 161 5.82 -0.50 31.67
N ASP A 162 6.44 0.29 30.81
CA ASP A 162 7.86 0.23 30.44
C ASP A 162 8.75 1.21 31.23
N SER A 163 8.22 1.79 32.29
CA SER A 163 8.86 2.79 33.13
C SER A 163 9.08 4.16 32.47
N SER A 164 8.58 4.40 31.26
CA SER A 164 8.60 5.72 30.65
C SER A 164 7.56 6.65 31.29
N LEU A 165 7.87 7.95 31.34
CA LEU A 165 6.98 8.98 31.86
C LEU A 165 6.32 9.74 30.72
N ILE A 166 5.03 9.99 30.83
CA ILE A 166 4.27 10.87 29.94
C ILE A 166 3.52 11.88 30.80
N TYR A 167 3.64 13.13 30.43
CA TYR A 167 2.97 14.26 31.06
C TYR A 167 1.75 14.64 30.20
N LEU A 168 0.58 14.74 30.83
CA LEU A 168 -0.69 15.08 30.16
C LEU A 168 -1.30 16.30 30.82
N SER A 169 -1.83 17.21 30.02
CA SER A 169 -2.57 18.35 30.53
C SER A 169 -3.62 18.83 29.55
N TYR A 170 -4.65 19.49 30.08
CA TYR A 170 -5.76 20.02 29.28
C TYR A 170 -6.08 21.44 29.67
N LYS A 171 -6.03 22.34 28.69
CA LYS A 171 -6.51 23.70 28.76
C LYS A 171 -7.33 23.99 27.52
N VAL A 172 -8.62 24.17 27.69
CA VAL A 172 -9.56 24.33 26.57
C VAL A 172 -9.02 25.30 25.51
N PRO A 173 -8.97 24.93 24.21
CA PRO A 173 -9.40 23.66 23.62
C PRO A 173 -8.26 22.64 23.43
N PHE A 174 -7.12 22.77 24.10
CA PHE A 174 -5.90 22.03 23.84
C PHE A 174 -5.69 20.84 24.81
N LEU A 175 -5.59 19.62 24.28
CA LEU A 175 -5.00 18.47 24.94
C LEU A 175 -3.50 18.46 24.63
N MET A 176 -2.66 18.62 25.62
CA MET A 176 -1.20 18.60 25.54
C MET A 176 -0.64 17.33 26.14
N TYR A 177 0.35 16.72 25.51
CA TYR A 177 1.08 15.58 26.02
C TYR A 177 2.57 15.68 25.68
N SER A 178 3.44 15.23 26.58
CA SER A 178 4.89 15.35 26.38
C SER A 178 5.66 14.24 27.10
N SER A 179 6.86 13.93 26.58
CA SER A 179 7.86 13.12 27.30
C SER A 179 8.66 13.95 28.32
N SER A 180 8.47 15.27 28.33
CA SER A 180 9.21 16.22 29.18
C SER A 180 8.25 17.13 29.94
N LYS A 181 8.49 17.24 31.25
CA LYS A 181 7.77 18.17 32.13
C LYS A 181 8.03 19.63 31.75
N GLU A 182 9.27 19.93 31.34
CA GLU A 182 9.67 21.29 30.97
C GLU A 182 8.92 21.75 29.69
N LEU A 183 8.73 20.89 28.72
CA LEU A 183 7.96 21.24 27.51
C LEU A 183 6.49 21.56 27.82
N ILE A 184 5.87 20.89 28.80
CA ILE A 184 4.52 21.26 29.25
C ILE A 184 4.53 22.64 29.91
N LYS A 185 5.55 22.98 30.73
CA LYS A 185 5.67 24.32 31.30
C LYS A 185 5.87 25.40 30.23
N GLU A 186 6.74 25.14 29.25
CA GLU A 186 6.95 26.06 28.13
C GLU A 186 5.69 26.27 27.32
N ALA A 187 4.87 25.22 27.11
CA ALA A 187 3.58 25.32 26.43
C ALA A 187 2.59 26.23 27.17
N TYR A 188 2.54 26.16 28.50
CA TYR A 188 1.72 27.09 29.30
C TYR A 188 2.26 28.51 29.23
N PHE A 189 3.58 28.72 29.32
CA PHE A 189 4.18 30.01 29.12
C PHE A 189 3.87 30.56 27.72
N GLN A 190 3.90 29.73 26.71
CA GLN A 190 3.58 30.10 25.33
C GLN A 190 2.12 30.55 25.18
N LEU A 191 1.18 29.87 25.85
CA LEU A 191 -0.26 30.26 25.89
C LEU A 191 -0.52 31.60 26.60
N SER A 192 0.38 32.04 27.49
CA SER A 192 0.29 33.34 28.16
C SER A 192 1.12 34.42 27.47
N SER A 193 1.88 34.08 26.45
CA SER A 193 2.74 34.98 25.67
C SER A 193 1.98 35.59 24.49
N ASP A 194 2.25 36.87 24.18
CA ASP A 194 1.72 37.54 22.97
C ASP A 194 2.46 37.13 21.69
N SER A 195 3.43 36.22 21.76
CA SER A 195 4.22 35.78 20.61
C SER A 195 4.18 34.27 20.43
N SER A 196 3.87 33.84 19.21
CA SER A 196 3.78 32.42 18.82
C SER A 196 4.67 32.10 17.61
N LEU A 197 4.75 30.82 17.24
CA LEU A 197 5.39 30.40 16.01
C LEU A 197 4.74 31.01 14.75
N LEU A 198 3.46 31.40 14.85
CA LEU A 198 2.72 31.99 13.73
C LEU A 198 3.13 33.44 13.45
N ASP A 199 3.91 34.08 14.36
CA ASP A 199 4.45 35.42 14.14
C ASP A 199 5.74 35.40 13.29
N ASP A 200 6.34 34.19 13.09
CA ASP A 200 7.43 34.02 12.13
C ASP A 200 6.83 34.10 10.70
N GLU A 201 7.11 35.21 10.02
CA GLU A 201 6.55 35.49 8.69
C GLU A 201 6.98 34.44 7.66
N ILE A 202 8.22 33.91 7.76
CA ILE A 202 8.75 32.89 6.84
C ILE A 202 8.00 31.57 7.05
N PHE A 203 7.86 31.14 8.30
CA PHE A 203 7.11 29.98 8.66
C PHE A 203 5.67 30.06 8.16
N ARG A 204 4.99 31.18 8.41
CA ARG A 204 3.61 31.40 7.99
C ARG A 204 3.45 31.35 6.47
N LYS A 205 4.35 31.95 5.69
CA LYS A 205 4.34 31.87 4.23
C LYS A 205 4.50 30.43 3.75
N LEU A 206 5.44 29.67 4.30
CA LEU A 206 5.66 28.27 3.94
C LEU A 206 4.48 27.38 4.31
N ARG A 207 3.84 27.63 5.45
CA ARG A 207 2.64 26.86 5.84
C ARG A 207 1.49 27.02 4.84
N PHE A 208 1.37 28.15 4.16
CA PHE A 208 0.39 28.35 3.10
C PHE A 208 0.69 27.55 1.81
N THR A 209 1.92 27.06 1.64
CA THR A 209 2.26 26.19 0.48
C THR A 209 1.85 24.73 0.71
N ALA A 210 1.57 24.33 1.95
CA ALA A 210 1.14 22.99 2.29
C ALA A 210 -0.15 22.59 1.56
N SER A 211 -0.17 21.39 0.96
CA SER A 211 -1.27 20.91 0.13
C SER A 211 -2.47 20.49 0.98
N PRO A 212 -3.67 21.01 0.75
CA PRO A 212 -4.87 20.57 1.46
C PRO A 212 -5.22 19.09 1.25
N SER A 213 -4.70 18.48 0.20
CA SER A 213 -4.93 17.06 -0.12
C SER A 213 -4.02 16.10 0.66
N SER A 214 -2.90 16.57 1.21
CA SER A 214 -2.02 15.78 2.05
C SER A 214 -2.60 15.63 3.47
N ASN A 215 -2.43 14.44 4.06
CA ASN A 215 -2.86 14.18 5.44
C ASN A 215 -1.77 14.50 6.46
N LEU A 216 -0.54 14.73 6.00
CA LEU A 216 0.63 14.91 6.84
C LEU A 216 1.56 15.96 6.25
N HIS A 217 1.93 16.95 7.06
CA HIS A 217 2.85 18.02 6.72
C HIS A 217 4.01 18.02 7.72
N LEU A 218 5.24 18.16 7.21
CA LEU A 218 6.45 18.21 7.99
C LEU A 218 7.07 19.60 7.85
N TYR A 219 7.48 20.20 8.97
CA TYR A 219 8.23 21.44 8.96
C TYR A 219 9.55 21.24 9.68
N PHE A 220 10.63 21.71 9.08
CA PHE A 220 11.99 21.61 9.61
C PHE A 220 12.62 22.99 9.76
N LYS A 221 13.25 23.23 10.90
CA LYS A 221 14.08 24.40 11.12
C LYS A 221 15.54 24.02 10.92
N GLY A 222 16.24 24.67 9.98
CA GLY A 222 17.54 24.21 9.50
C GLY A 222 18.63 24.15 10.57
N ASP A 223 18.75 25.19 11.41
CA ASP A 223 19.74 25.23 12.52
C ASP A 223 19.49 24.13 13.56
N LYS A 224 18.20 23.78 13.83
CA LYS A 224 17.84 22.75 14.78
C LYS A 224 18.02 21.36 14.19
N LEU A 225 17.68 21.21 12.90
CA LEU A 225 17.93 19.98 12.15
C LEU A 225 19.44 19.71 12.03
N SER A 226 20.27 20.73 11.81
CA SER A 226 21.71 20.60 11.79
C SER A 226 22.23 20.04 13.10
N ASN A 227 21.78 20.56 14.24
CA ASN A 227 22.16 20.05 15.57
C ASN A 227 21.80 18.58 15.76
N LEU A 228 20.62 18.17 15.29
CA LEU A 228 20.19 16.77 15.34
C LEU A 228 21.07 15.88 14.46
N LEU A 229 21.40 16.30 13.24
CA LEU A 229 22.24 15.54 12.31
C LEU A 229 23.68 15.39 12.84
N SER A 230 24.26 16.39 13.49
CA SER A 230 25.59 16.35 14.08
C SER A 230 25.75 15.25 15.12
N PHE A 231 24.66 14.90 15.81
CA PHE A 231 24.67 13.82 16.80
C PHE A 231 24.84 12.43 16.13
N TYR A 232 24.20 12.22 14.98
CA TYR A 232 24.20 10.92 14.31
C TYR A 232 25.35 10.73 13.31
N MET A 233 25.81 11.81 12.66
CA MET A 233 26.77 11.77 11.56
C MET A 233 28.22 11.89 12.01
N LYS A 234 29.13 11.30 11.24
CA LYS A 234 30.58 11.53 11.38
C LYS A 234 30.92 12.98 11.05
N ASP A 235 31.84 13.58 11.78
CA ASP A 235 32.24 15.00 11.61
C ASP A 235 32.70 15.29 10.17
N SER A 236 33.44 14.36 9.54
CA SER A 236 33.93 14.50 8.17
C SER A 236 32.81 14.46 7.11
N CYS A 237 31.66 13.88 7.42
CA CYS A 237 30.48 13.85 6.56
C CYS A 237 29.55 15.02 6.87
N PHE A 238 29.38 15.31 8.16
CA PHE A 238 28.54 16.41 8.65
C PHE A 238 29.02 17.76 8.15
N SER A 239 30.32 18.07 8.25
CA SER A 239 30.91 19.32 7.80
C SER A 239 30.65 19.66 6.32
N LYS A 240 30.39 18.64 5.50
CA LYS A 240 30.05 18.80 4.06
C LYS A 240 28.62 19.27 3.82
N ILE A 241 27.71 18.99 4.73
CA ILE A 241 26.28 19.29 4.58
C ILE A 241 25.78 20.36 5.56
N ASP A 242 26.52 20.59 6.65
CA ASP A 242 26.08 21.50 7.71
C ASP A 242 25.76 22.90 7.17
N LYS A 243 26.64 23.49 6.35
CA LYS A 243 26.40 24.82 5.77
C LYS A 243 25.08 24.84 4.94
N GLN A 244 24.78 23.78 4.22
CA GLN A 244 23.55 23.70 3.41
C GLN A 244 22.30 23.53 4.27
N VAL A 245 22.37 22.69 5.32
CA VAL A 245 21.23 22.44 6.22
C VAL A 245 20.98 23.66 7.11
N SER A 246 22.03 24.24 7.70
CA SER A 246 21.91 25.41 8.58
C SER A 246 21.51 26.68 7.85
N SER A 247 21.74 26.77 6.52
CA SER A 247 21.26 27.89 5.70
C SER A 247 19.75 27.92 5.51
N VAL A 248 19.06 26.82 5.69
CA VAL A 248 17.60 26.72 5.61
C VAL A 248 16.98 27.45 6.79
N ASN A 249 16.09 28.44 6.56
CA ASN A 249 15.29 29.04 7.61
C ASN A 249 14.22 28.03 8.08
N TRP A 250 13.35 27.69 7.16
CA TRP A 250 12.31 26.70 7.31
C TRP A 250 12.14 25.92 6.00
N MET A 251 11.75 24.66 6.13
CA MET A 251 11.33 23.79 5.04
C MET A 251 9.98 23.20 5.40
N GLU A 252 9.05 23.22 4.47
CA GLU A 252 7.77 22.54 4.51
C GLU A 252 7.78 21.39 3.54
N LEU A 253 7.26 20.20 3.92
CA LEU A 253 7.12 19.03 3.08
C LEU A 253 5.77 18.34 3.31
N ASP A 254 5.00 18.23 2.26
CA ASP A 254 3.84 17.34 2.17
C ASP A 254 4.30 15.89 2.06
N VAL A 255 3.63 14.98 2.76
CA VAL A 255 3.94 13.56 2.71
C VAL A 255 2.79 12.79 2.06
N ASP A 256 3.06 12.15 0.93
CA ASP A 256 2.13 11.25 0.23
C ASP A 256 2.61 9.80 0.37
N VAL A 257 1.82 9.00 1.10
CA VAL A 257 2.14 7.61 1.39
C VAL A 257 1.32 6.70 0.50
N LYS A 258 2.00 5.94 -0.36
CA LYS A 258 1.41 4.93 -1.23
C LYS A 258 1.88 3.54 -0.80
N PRO A 259 1.23 2.46 -1.25
CA PRO A 259 1.61 1.10 -0.87
C PRO A 259 3.10 0.78 -1.09
N ASN A 260 3.64 1.21 -2.23
CA ASN A 260 5.01 0.90 -2.65
C ASN A 260 5.96 2.10 -2.63
N SER A 261 5.52 3.26 -2.14
CA SER A 261 6.35 4.47 -2.15
C SER A 261 5.96 5.47 -1.07
N ILE A 262 6.91 6.32 -0.72
CA ILE A 262 6.69 7.51 0.09
C ILE A 262 7.27 8.68 -0.69
N LEU A 263 6.46 9.69 -0.95
CA LEU A 263 6.83 10.91 -1.64
C LEU A 263 6.76 12.08 -0.66
N PHE A 264 7.80 12.90 -0.66
CA PHE A 264 7.87 14.17 0.05
C PHE A 264 8.02 15.27 -1.01
N SER A 265 7.17 16.28 -0.96
CA SER A 265 7.27 17.44 -1.86
C SER A 265 6.92 18.72 -1.13
N GLY A 266 7.66 19.78 -1.39
CA GLY A 266 7.40 21.04 -0.70
C GLY A 266 8.41 22.14 -1.01
N VAL A 267 8.47 23.12 -0.12
CA VAL A 267 9.22 24.36 -0.34
C VAL A 267 10.10 24.69 0.87
N SER A 268 11.29 25.24 0.62
CA SER A 268 12.13 25.81 1.69
C SER A 268 12.40 27.30 1.45
N SER A 269 12.68 28.01 2.53
CA SER A 269 13.28 29.35 2.51
C SER A 269 14.70 29.28 3.06
N ASN A 270 15.65 29.87 2.37
CA ASN A 270 17.07 29.84 2.72
C ASN A 270 17.58 31.23 3.09
N LYS A 271 18.53 31.30 4.03
CA LYS A 271 19.16 32.56 4.55
C LYS A 271 20.11 33.19 3.55
N GLU A 272 20.74 32.38 2.70
CA GLU A 272 21.69 32.82 1.69
C GLU A 272 21.12 32.50 0.30
N ASP A 273 21.33 33.36 -0.67
CA ASP A 273 21.10 33.07 -2.08
C ASP A 273 22.12 32.02 -2.52
N LEU A 274 21.70 30.76 -2.43
CA LEU A 274 22.48 29.68 -3.00
C LEU A 274 22.51 29.93 -4.52
N ILE A 275 23.69 30.01 -5.10
CA ILE A 275 23.88 30.19 -6.54
C ILE A 275 23.45 28.89 -7.24
N PHE A 276 22.15 28.74 -7.45
CA PHE A 276 21.59 27.66 -8.23
C PHE A 276 21.01 28.21 -9.52
N GLN A 277 21.34 27.54 -10.58
CA GLN A 277 20.81 27.88 -11.90
C GLN A 277 19.36 27.44 -12.05
N SER A 278 18.68 28.04 -13.01
CA SER A 278 17.35 27.69 -13.44
C SER A 278 17.22 26.18 -13.66
N PRO A 279 16.04 25.60 -13.35
CA PRO A 279 15.80 24.20 -13.60
C PRO A 279 15.90 23.89 -15.09
N VAL A 280 16.59 22.81 -15.44
CA VAL A 280 16.80 22.35 -16.80
C VAL A 280 15.94 21.12 -17.07
N ALA A 281 15.39 21.05 -18.29
CA ALA A 281 14.63 19.89 -18.73
C ALA A 281 15.47 18.61 -18.66
N LYS A 282 14.93 17.57 -18.04
CA LYS A 282 15.58 16.26 -17.98
C LYS A 282 15.42 15.56 -19.32
N HIS A 283 16.44 15.57 -20.14
CA HIS A 283 16.47 14.70 -21.31
C HIS A 283 16.64 13.26 -20.83
N GLN A 284 15.65 12.43 -21.10
CA GLN A 284 15.71 11.00 -20.78
C GLN A 284 16.66 10.35 -21.77
N SER A 285 17.90 10.13 -21.33
CA SER A 285 18.88 9.45 -22.15
C SER A 285 18.62 7.95 -22.14
N GLU A 286 18.37 7.36 -23.29
CA GLU A 286 18.38 5.90 -23.51
C GLU A 286 19.76 5.29 -23.21
N LEU A 287 20.79 6.13 -23.08
CA LEU A 287 22.17 5.76 -22.77
C LEU A 287 22.40 5.44 -21.27
N ILE A 288 21.44 5.73 -20.36
CA ILE A 288 21.60 5.42 -18.94
C ILE A 288 21.56 3.89 -18.72
N PRO A 289 22.62 3.29 -18.13
CA PRO A 289 22.72 1.84 -17.96
C PRO A 289 21.57 1.24 -17.13
N ASP A 290 21.15 0.01 -17.45
CA ASP A 290 20.06 -0.70 -16.79
C ASP A 290 20.35 -0.97 -15.29
N ARG A 291 21.60 -1.26 -14.93
CA ARG A 291 22.04 -1.58 -13.56
C ARG A 291 22.63 -0.37 -12.84
N LEU A 292 21.91 0.73 -12.89
CA LEU A 292 22.27 1.96 -12.23
C LEU A 292 22.31 1.79 -10.70
N THR A 293 23.39 2.17 -10.05
CA THR A 293 23.52 2.20 -8.61
C THR A 293 23.36 3.60 -8.03
N SER A 294 23.84 4.61 -8.77
CA SER A 294 23.59 6.02 -8.41
C SER A 294 23.64 6.93 -9.64
N LEU A 295 22.91 8.04 -9.56
CA LEU A 295 22.92 9.12 -10.53
C LEU A 295 22.99 10.46 -9.82
N ALA A 296 23.79 11.35 -10.36
CA ALA A 296 23.91 12.75 -9.95
C ALA A 296 23.77 13.64 -11.19
N ARG A 297 22.64 14.32 -11.33
CA ARG A 297 22.37 15.30 -12.39
C ARG A 297 22.53 16.70 -11.83
N ARG A 298 23.09 17.59 -12.63
CA ARG A 298 23.21 19.02 -12.31
C ARG A 298 22.97 19.85 -13.56
N SER A 299 22.32 20.99 -13.41
CA SER A 299 22.43 22.06 -14.40
C SER A 299 23.88 22.58 -14.42
N VAL A 300 24.38 22.82 -15.61
CA VAL A 300 25.76 23.34 -15.78
C VAL A 300 25.76 24.83 -15.45
N VAL A 301 26.50 25.20 -14.42
CA VAL A 301 26.65 26.61 -14.00
C VAL A 301 27.31 27.39 -15.08
N ASP A 302 26.93 28.66 -15.28
CA ASP A 302 27.69 29.56 -16.17
C ASP A 302 29.12 29.61 -15.69
N PHE A 303 30.07 29.20 -16.52
CA PHE A 303 31.48 29.15 -16.21
C PHE A 303 32.05 30.49 -15.71
N SER A 304 31.42 31.62 -16.08
CA SER A 304 31.79 32.92 -15.54
C SER A 304 31.58 33.09 -14.04
N GLN A 305 30.60 32.38 -13.45
CA GLN A 305 30.35 32.39 -12.01
C GLN A 305 31.26 31.39 -11.27
N LEU A 306 31.62 30.27 -11.90
CA LEU A 306 32.59 29.32 -11.35
C LEU A 306 34.01 29.87 -11.23
N ILE A 307 34.38 30.78 -12.13
CA ILE A 307 35.70 31.43 -12.08
C ILE A 307 35.97 32.17 -10.78
N ASN A 308 34.95 32.57 -10.02
CA ASN A 308 35.04 33.25 -8.75
C ASN A 308 35.08 32.34 -7.54
N THR A 309 35.21 31.03 -7.68
CA THR A 309 35.24 30.06 -6.57
C THR A 309 36.65 29.51 -6.30
N THR A 310 36.96 29.21 -5.03
CA THR A 310 38.27 28.63 -4.61
C THR A 310 38.57 27.27 -5.25
N ILE A 311 37.52 26.56 -5.77
CA ILE A 311 37.68 25.30 -6.50
C ILE A 311 38.29 25.58 -7.88
N PHE A 312 37.93 26.70 -8.51
CA PHE A 312 38.46 27.08 -9.81
C PHE A 312 39.95 27.38 -9.70
N ASP A 313 40.39 28.08 -8.64
CA ASP A 313 41.80 28.40 -8.45
C ASP A 313 42.69 27.18 -8.34
N SER A 314 42.23 26.12 -7.66
CA SER A 314 42.99 24.87 -7.52
C SER A 314 43.09 24.06 -8.81
N VAL A 315 42.12 24.20 -9.71
CA VAL A 315 42.06 23.51 -11.01
C VAL A 315 42.69 24.41 -12.10
N ALA A 316 42.47 25.72 -12.03
CA ALA A 316 42.99 26.67 -12.99
C ALA A 316 44.55 26.81 -12.98
N VAL A 317 45.16 26.51 -11.82
CA VAL A 317 46.63 26.41 -11.70
C VAL A 317 47.19 25.21 -12.49
N LYS A 318 46.36 24.16 -12.70
CA LYS A 318 46.75 22.94 -13.43
C LYS A 318 46.31 22.95 -14.91
N CYS A 319 45.36 23.80 -15.29
CA CYS A 319 44.83 23.92 -16.63
C CYS A 319 44.98 25.35 -17.16
N ASN A 320 45.50 25.50 -18.34
CA ASN A 320 45.61 26.82 -19.01
C ASN A 320 44.18 27.37 -19.25
N CYS A 321 43.83 28.56 -18.73
CA CYS A 321 42.46 29.13 -18.71
C CYS A 321 41.81 29.33 -20.08
N GLU A 322 42.53 29.46 -21.15
CA GLU A 322 42.00 29.59 -22.53
C GLU A 322 41.20 28.35 -22.99
N PRO A 323 41.67 27.12 -22.74
CA PRO A 323 40.89 25.93 -23.10
C PRO A 323 39.53 25.85 -22.39
N LEU A 324 39.36 26.33 -21.17
CA LEU A 324 38.07 26.30 -20.44
C LEU A 324 36.99 27.21 -21.09
N LYS A 325 37.39 28.35 -21.68
CA LYS A 325 36.48 29.20 -22.48
C LYS A 325 36.00 28.52 -23.75
N LYS A 326 36.81 27.63 -24.34
CA LYS A 326 36.41 26.81 -25.48
C LYS A 326 35.45 25.71 -25.10
N LEU A 327 35.60 25.11 -23.90
CA LEU A 327 34.72 24.08 -23.40
C LEU A 327 33.26 24.58 -23.23
N LYS A 328 33.06 25.84 -22.79
CA LYS A 328 31.74 26.47 -22.73
C LYS A 328 30.99 26.48 -24.07
N LYS A 329 31.68 26.49 -25.17
CA LYS A 329 31.07 26.47 -26.51
C LYS A 329 30.52 25.11 -26.93
N VAL A 330 30.90 24.06 -26.23
CA VAL A 330 30.57 22.67 -26.60
C VAL A 330 29.58 22.05 -25.62
N ILE A 331 29.60 22.50 -24.40
CA ILE A 331 28.77 21.94 -23.32
C ILE A 331 27.38 22.57 -23.35
N GLY A 332 26.35 21.75 -23.28
CA GLY A 332 24.95 22.13 -23.10
C GLY A 332 24.61 22.50 -21.67
N GLU A 333 23.35 22.36 -21.31
CA GLU A 333 22.80 22.87 -20.05
C GLU A 333 22.89 21.88 -18.88
N GLN A 334 23.18 20.60 -19.13
CA GLN A 334 23.19 19.58 -18.09
C GLN A 334 24.41 18.65 -18.16
N ALA A 335 24.78 18.15 -16.97
CA ALA A 335 25.75 17.09 -16.81
C ALA A 335 25.25 16.04 -15.81
N VAL A 336 25.51 14.76 -16.09
CA VAL A 336 25.05 13.63 -15.30
C VAL A 336 26.22 12.70 -15.00
N ALA A 337 26.49 12.44 -13.73
CA ALA A 337 27.39 11.38 -13.31
C ALA A 337 26.59 10.15 -12.91
N VAL A 338 26.98 8.97 -13.37
CA VAL A 338 26.34 7.71 -13.02
C VAL A 338 27.37 6.73 -12.49
N SER A 339 26.93 5.89 -11.56
CA SER A 339 27.64 4.66 -11.18
C SER A 339 26.72 3.49 -11.49
N PHE A 340 27.27 2.42 -12.07
CA PHE A 340 26.51 1.24 -12.45
C PHE A 340 27.34 -0.02 -12.29
N LYS A 341 26.70 -1.19 -12.38
CA LYS A 341 27.34 -2.51 -12.28
C LYS A 341 27.15 -3.29 -13.57
N ASP A 342 28.16 -4.11 -13.92
CA ASP A 342 28.00 -5.11 -14.98
C ASP A 342 27.32 -6.42 -14.46
N ASN A 343 27.23 -7.41 -15.34
CA ASN A 343 26.67 -8.72 -15.01
C ASN A 343 27.51 -9.51 -13.98
N PHE A 344 28.78 -9.15 -13.80
CA PHE A 344 29.72 -9.76 -12.87
C PHE A 344 29.86 -8.96 -11.56
N ASN A 345 28.99 -7.96 -11.33
CA ASN A 345 29.03 -7.03 -10.19
C ASN A 345 30.26 -6.10 -10.13
N SER A 346 31.02 -5.96 -11.23
CA SER A 346 32.06 -4.95 -11.33
C SER A 346 31.42 -3.55 -11.43
N SER A 347 32.00 -2.58 -10.74
CA SER A 347 31.43 -1.21 -10.67
C SER A 347 32.16 -0.27 -11.60
N TYR A 348 31.41 0.52 -12.34
CA TYR A 348 31.90 1.54 -13.29
C TYR A 348 31.28 2.90 -12.99
N ASN A 349 32.02 3.96 -13.33
CA ASN A 349 31.51 5.35 -13.31
C ASN A 349 31.51 5.90 -14.74
N ALA A 350 30.48 6.68 -15.06
CA ALA A 350 30.43 7.40 -16.31
C ALA A 350 29.85 8.81 -16.11
N PHE A 351 30.25 9.72 -17.00
CA PHE A 351 29.80 11.10 -17.01
C PHE A 351 29.21 11.40 -18.38
N PHE A 352 27.97 11.86 -18.39
CA PHE A 352 27.26 12.30 -19.58
C PHE A 352 27.15 13.81 -19.52
N ILE A 353 27.73 14.49 -20.47
CA ILE A 353 27.72 15.93 -20.57
C ILE A 353 26.96 16.26 -21.84
N GLU A 354 25.89 17.03 -21.72
CA GLU A 354 25.11 17.44 -22.89
C GLU A 354 25.97 18.27 -23.84
N GLU A 355 25.85 17.98 -25.13
CA GLU A 355 26.52 18.67 -26.22
C GLU A 355 25.57 19.66 -26.87
N ASN A 356 26.04 20.89 -27.10
CA ASN A 356 25.24 21.94 -27.76
C ASN A 356 25.20 21.91 -29.26
N GLY A 357 25.66 20.81 -29.91
CA GLY A 357 25.67 20.63 -31.35
C GLY A 357 26.87 21.29 -32.06
N HIS A 358 27.95 21.60 -31.34
CA HIS A 358 29.14 22.22 -31.95
C HIS A 358 29.94 21.21 -32.79
N LEU A 359 30.11 21.50 -34.09
CA LEU A 359 30.72 20.60 -35.06
C LEU A 359 32.17 20.16 -34.73
N ASN A 360 32.89 20.88 -33.88
CA ASN A 360 34.28 20.62 -33.52
C ASN A 360 34.44 20.15 -32.04
N ALA A 361 33.42 19.57 -31.42
CA ALA A 361 33.47 19.11 -30.07
C ALA A 361 34.66 18.16 -29.75
N PRO A 362 34.96 17.12 -30.54
CA PRO A 362 36.12 16.27 -30.31
C PRO A 362 37.44 17.01 -30.29
N SER A 363 37.65 17.95 -31.24
CA SER A 363 38.87 18.75 -31.35
C SER A 363 39.04 19.72 -30.17
N ILE A 364 37.93 20.33 -29.72
CA ILE A 364 37.95 21.26 -28.54
C ILE A 364 38.25 20.51 -27.29
N ILE A 365 37.61 19.38 -27.06
CA ILE A 365 37.87 18.51 -25.88
C ILE A 365 39.30 18.00 -25.95
N GLY A 366 39.77 17.66 -27.17
CA GLY A 366 41.13 17.26 -27.41
C GLY A 366 42.18 18.30 -27.04
N SER A 367 41.92 19.56 -27.33
CA SER A 367 42.82 20.65 -26.96
C SER A 367 42.89 20.93 -25.48
N LEU A 368 41.90 20.42 -24.70
CA LEU A 368 41.83 20.56 -23.26
C LEU A 368 42.65 19.50 -22.48
N VAL A 369 42.93 18.36 -23.12
CA VAL A 369 43.36 17.17 -22.38
C VAL A 369 44.46 16.34 -23.04
N ASP A 370 45.29 16.92 -23.92
CA ASP A 370 46.34 16.19 -24.64
C ASP A 370 45.88 14.83 -25.17
N ILE A 371 45.09 14.81 -26.22
CA ILE A 371 44.59 13.58 -26.84
C ILE A 371 45.71 12.93 -27.64
N ASP A 372 46.03 11.67 -27.32
CA ASP A 372 46.62 10.79 -28.31
C ASP A 372 45.57 10.42 -29.38
N SER A 373 45.94 10.40 -30.68
CA SER A 373 45.07 10.06 -31.78
C SER A 373 44.12 8.90 -31.51
N ALA A 374 42.91 8.92 -32.05
CA ALA A 374 41.81 7.96 -31.84
C ALA A 374 42.32 6.54 -31.56
N SER A 375 42.07 6.05 -30.33
CA SER A 375 42.74 4.85 -29.84
C SER A 375 41.98 3.55 -30.14
N SER A 376 40.65 3.63 -30.44
CA SER A 376 39.86 2.45 -30.80
C SER A 376 38.48 2.83 -31.36
N GLU A 377 37.88 1.92 -32.10
CA GLU A 377 36.46 1.97 -32.49
C GLU A 377 35.69 0.88 -31.81
N LEU A 378 34.54 1.22 -31.25
CA LEU A 378 33.59 0.27 -30.73
C LEU A 378 32.35 0.30 -31.61
N ASN A 379 32.38 -0.48 -32.72
CA ASN A 379 31.41 -0.41 -33.80
C ASN A 379 31.27 1.04 -34.34
N ASP A 380 30.09 1.67 -34.09
CA ASP A 380 29.79 3.04 -34.58
C ASP A 380 30.36 4.15 -33.68
N TRP A 381 30.94 3.80 -32.52
CA TRP A 381 31.49 4.77 -31.58
C TRP A 381 32.99 4.95 -31.76
N LYS A 382 33.40 6.17 -32.05
CA LYS A 382 34.83 6.58 -32.04
C LYS A 382 35.22 6.88 -30.59
N ILE A 383 36.21 6.17 -30.09
CA ILE A 383 36.68 6.29 -28.69
C ILE A 383 38.02 7.01 -28.69
N TYR A 384 38.12 8.02 -27.83
CA TYR A 384 39.31 8.84 -27.66
C TYR A 384 39.85 8.67 -26.22
N HIS A 385 41.19 8.60 -26.09
CA HIS A 385 41.83 8.51 -24.80
C HIS A 385 41.92 9.87 -24.12
N LEU A 386 41.58 9.99 -22.85
CA LEU A 386 41.58 11.21 -22.10
C LEU A 386 42.73 11.16 -21.05
N LYS A 387 43.80 11.94 -21.23
CA LYS A 387 44.93 11.92 -20.24
C LYS A 387 44.57 12.52 -18.89
N ASN A 388 43.71 13.52 -18.88
CA ASN A 388 43.26 14.20 -17.68
C ASN A 388 41.77 14.52 -17.72
N ALA A 389 41.05 14.08 -16.67
CA ALA A 389 39.62 14.31 -16.50
C ALA A 389 39.28 15.37 -15.42
N ASP A 390 40.24 16.17 -14.98
CA ASP A 390 40.04 17.15 -13.90
C ASP A 390 38.95 18.19 -14.20
N PHE A 391 38.66 18.45 -15.47
CA PHE A 391 37.54 19.34 -15.86
C PHE A 391 36.18 18.85 -15.32
N LEU A 392 36.00 17.53 -15.06
CA LEU A 392 34.79 17.00 -14.44
C LEU A 392 34.63 17.45 -12.99
N LYS A 393 35.74 17.76 -12.31
CA LYS A 393 35.73 18.32 -10.94
C LYS A 393 35.12 19.72 -10.94
N LEU A 394 35.30 20.51 -12.01
CA LEU A 394 34.66 21.82 -12.19
C LEU A 394 33.13 21.71 -12.23
N MET A 395 32.62 20.59 -12.76
CA MET A 395 31.19 20.30 -12.74
C MET A 395 30.72 19.73 -11.38
N GLY A 396 31.62 19.69 -10.38
CA GLY A 396 31.34 19.20 -9.03
C GLY A 396 31.20 17.67 -8.94
N PHE A 397 31.83 16.93 -9.84
CA PHE A 397 31.89 15.48 -9.80
C PHE A 397 33.18 14.99 -9.13
N ASP A 398 33.07 13.88 -8.38
CA ASP A 398 34.24 13.22 -7.80
C ASP A 398 34.84 12.23 -8.82
N VAL A 399 36.10 12.47 -9.20
CA VAL A 399 36.82 11.73 -10.23
C VAL A 399 37.79 10.77 -9.55
N GLN A 400 37.53 9.48 -9.62
CA GLN A 400 38.25 8.43 -8.87
C GLN A 400 39.15 7.53 -9.75
N ASP A 401 38.87 7.41 -11.04
CA ASP A 401 39.57 6.51 -11.95
C ASP A 401 40.86 7.14 -12.50
N LYS A 402 41.85 6.32 -12.82
CA LYS A 402 43.14 6.81 -13.32
C LYS A 402 43.18 6.96 -14.85
N GLN A 403 42.35 6.24 -15.60
CA GLN A 403 42.27 6.29 -17.05
C GLN A 403 40.84 6.47 -17.53
N TYR A 404 40.62 7.50 -18.32
CA TYR A 404 39.31 7.82 -18.92
C TYR A 404 39.40 7.83 -20.42
N PHE A 405 38.29 7.40 -21.00
CA PHE A 405 38.03 7.50 -22.44
C PHE A 405 36.74 8.27 -22.66
N PHE A 406 36.60 8.90 -23.83
CA PHE A 406 35.34 9.54 -24.17
C PHE A 406 34.90 9.19 -25.59
N THR A 407 33.59 9.30 -25.80
CA THR A 407 32.92 9.25 -27.09
C THR A 407 31.84 10.33 -27.16
N ILE A 408 31.40 10.68 -28.37
CA ILE A 408 30.26 11.59 -28.56
C ILE A 408 29.17 10.80 -29.25
N SER A 409 28.02 10.72 -28.63
CA SER A 409 26.87 9.99 -29.15
C SER A 409 25.55 10.53 -28.57
N GLN A 410 24.51 10.57 -29.39
CA GLN A 410 23.15 10.95 -29.02
C GLN A 410 23.06 12.31 -28.31
N GLY A 411 23.88 13.29 -28.72
CA GLY A 411 23.92 14.63 -28.13
C GLY A 411 24.63 14.70 -26.76
N TYR A 412 25.43 13.67 -26.42
CA TYR A 412 26.22 13.63 -25.18
C TYR A 412 27.69 13.34 -25.48
N ILE A 413 28.55 14.00 -24.71
CA ILE A 413 29.93 13.62 -24.48
C ILE A 413 29.92 12.62 -23.33
N ILE A 414 30.28 11.37 -23.61
CA ILE A 414 30.24 10.27 -22.62
C ILE A 414 31.66 9.96 -22.21
N VAL A 415 31.98 10.12 -20.93
CA VAL A 415 33.33 9.87 -20.36
C VAL A 415 33.25 8.69 -19.40
N SER A 416 34.09 7.67 -19.59
CA SER A 416 34.16 6.50 -18.70
C SER A 416 35.48 5.77 -18.90
N SER A 417 35.71 4.65 -18.15
CA SER A 417 36.72 3.67 -18.51
C SER A 417 36.35 2.96 -19.84
N LEU A 418 37.30 2.35 -20.53
CA LEU A 418 37.02 1.65 -21.78
C LEU A 418 35.94 0.57 -21.63
N ASN A 419 36.04 -0.26 -20.58
CA ASN A 419 35.03 -1.29 -20.26
C ASN A 419 33.67 -0.64 -19.91
N GLY A 420 33.66 0.51 -19.20
CA GLY A 420 32.45 1.23 -18.90
C GLY A 420 31.73 1.71 -20.17
N LEU A 421 32.45 2.24 -21.16
CA LEU A 421 31.88 2.63 -22.46
C LEU A 421 31.32 1.43 -23.22
N ALA A 422 32.03 0.28 -23.19
CA ALA A 422 31.57 -0.95 -23.84
C ALA A 422 30.24 -1.46 -23.22
N HIS A 423 30.09 -1.38 -21.90
CA HIS A 423 28.84 -1.76 -21.23
C HIS A 423 27.70 -0.80 -21.55
N ILE A 424 27.94 0.51 -21.54
CA ILE A 424 26.93 1.51 -21.92
C ILE A 424 26.45 1.26 -23.36
N TYR A 425 27.38 1.02 -24.29
CA TYR A 425 27.05 0.71 -25.68
C TYR A 425 26.18 -0.56 -25.79
N SER A 426 26.57 -1.65 -25.08
CA SER A 426 25.82 -2.92 -25.07
C SER A 426 24.40 -2.74 -24.53
N ASP A 427 24.23 -2.00 -23.42
CA ASP A 427 22.92 -1.75 -22.80
C ASP A 427 22.06 -0.85 -23.71
N TRP A 428 22.65 0.14 -24.36
CA TRP A 428 21.96 1.01 -25.32
C TRP A 428 21.42 0.24 -26.53
N ILE A 429 22.21 -0.65 -27.15
CA ILE A 429 21.75 -1.49 -28.27
C ILE A 429 20.57 -2.37 -27.81
N LYS A 430 20.68 -3.04 -26.66
CA LYS A 430 19.60 -3.87 -26.10
C LYS A 430 18.33 -3.07 -25.81
N ALA A 431 18.46 -1.84 -25.30
CA ALA A 431 17.33 -0.97 -25.04
C ALA A 431 16.61 -0.58 -26.34
N LYS A 432 17.36 -0.28 -27.37
CA LYS A 432 16.84 0.07 -28.70
C LYS A 432 16.11 -1.11 -29.37
N GLU A 433 16.68 -2.32 -29.30
CA GLU A 433 16.08 -3.52 -29.88
C GLU A 433 14.79 -3.94 -29.18
N ASN A 434 14.73 -3.82 -27.84
CA ASN A 434 13.63 -4.33 -27.03
C ASN A 434 12.61 -3.26 -26.61
N ASN A 435 12.78 -2.00 -27.01
CA ASN A 435 11.96 -0.85 -26.56
C ASN A 435 11.74 -0.79 -25.03
N LYS A 436 12.78 -1.21 -24.28
CA LYS A 436 12.70 -1.42 -22.84
C LYS A 436 13.17 -0.19 -22.08
N GLN A 437 12.31 0.37 -21.22
CA GLN A 437 12.70 1.44 -20.31
C GLN A 437 13.52 0.92 -19.14
N THR A 438 14.61 1.62 -18.79
CA THR A 438 15.41 1.30 -17.59
C THR A 438 14.60 1.50 -16.30
N MET A 439 15.03 0.86 -15.21
CA MET A 439 14.42 1.01 -13.89
C MET A 439 14.41 2.49 -13.45
N TYR A 440 15.52 3.18 -13.63
CA TYR A 440 15.61 4.60 -13.32
C TYR A 440 14.62 5.45 -14.13
N ASN A 441 14.47 5.22 -15.44
CA ASN A 441 13.54 5.98 -16.26
C ASN A 441 12.09 5.81 -15.84
N LYS A 442 11.69 4.60 -15.39
CA LYS A 442 10.37 4.35 -14.79
C LYS A 442 10.20 5.10 -13.49
N PHE A 443 11.20 5.01 -12.61
CA PHE A 443 11.20 5.70 -11.31
C PHE A 443 11.10 7.23 -11.51
N SER A 444 11.95 7.80 -12.36
CA SER A 444 11.97 9.24 -12.60
C SER A 444 10.65 9.76 -13.18
N LYS A 445 10.05 9.06 -14.14
CA LYS A 445 8.74 9.43 -14.71
C LYS A 445 7.61 9.38 -13.70
N GLN A 446 7.68 8.47 -12.74
CA GLN A 446 6.61 8.26 -11.78
C GLN A 446 6.68 9.21 -10.58
N PHE A 447 7.89 9.58 -10.13
CA PHE A 447 8.10 10.22 -8.84
C PHE A 447 8.78 11.58 -8.91
N LEU A 448 9.48 11.88 -9.99
CA LEU A 448 10.29 13.10 -10.10
C LEU A 448 9.70 14.07 -11.12
N SER A 449 10.08 15.34 -11.01
CA SER A 449 9.64 16.37 -11.94
C SER A 449 10.32 16.22 -13.30
N SER A 450 9.77 16.84 -14.34
CA SER A 450 10.39 16.87 -15.68
C SER A 450 11.59 17.81 -15.78
N GLN A 451 11.76 18.69 -14.79
CA GLN A 451 12.85 19.67 -14.69
C GLN A 451 13.45 19.67 -13.29
N ALA A 452 14.74 19.81 -13.17
CA ALA A 452 15.42 20.00 -11.89
C ALA A 452 16.77 20.69 -12.07
N SER A 453 17.18 21.48 -11.08
CA SER A 453 18.56 22.05 -11.05
C SER A 453 19.54 21.01 -10.53
N ILE A 454 19.16 20.26 -9.51
CA ILE A 454 19.94 19.13 -8.99
C ILE A 454 19.00 17.94 -8.78
N GLU A 455 19.50 16.77 -9.17
CA GLU A 455 18.88 15.49 -8.88
C GLU A 455 19.93 14.50 -8.38
N ARG A 456 19.56 13.71 -7.39
CA ARG A 456 20.35 12.58 -6.90
C ARG A 456 19.46 11.35 -6.83
N PHE A 457 19.94 10.25 -7.36
CA PHE A 457 19.31 8.94 -7.26
C PHE A 457 20.30 7.91 -6.69
N TYR A 458 19.82 7.02 -5.86
CA TYR A 458 20.57 5.90 -5.31
C TYR A 458 19.69 4.64 -5.35
N SER A 459 20.26 3.52 -5.80
CA SER A 459 19.64 2.21 -5.56
C SER A 459 19.64 1.91 -4.05
N GLY A 460 18.79 1.01 -3.57
CA GLY A 460 18.70 0.67 -2.15
C GLY A 460 20.05 0.23 -1.56
N GLU A 461 20.79 -0.64 -2.27
CA GLU A 461 22.14 -1.08 -1.86
C GLU A 461 23.12 0.10 -1.71
N LYS A 462 23.16 0.99 -2.70
CA LYS A 462 24.05 2.15 -2.69
C LYS A 462 23.63 3.19 -1.64
N GLY A 463 22.33 3.39 -1.48
CA GLY A 463 21.76 4.26 -0.45
C GLY A 463 22.14 3.79 0.95
N PHE A 464 21.96 2.49 1.23
CA PHE A 464 22.39 1.87 2.47
C PHE A 464 23.88 2.09 2.75
N LYS A 465 24.74 1.79 1.79
CA LYS A 465 26.19 1.96 1.93
C LYS A 465 26.58 3.42 2.16
N THR A 466 25.96 4.35 1.45
CA THR A 466 26.19 5.79 1.60
C THR A 466 25.78 6.26 2.99
N LEU A 467 24.57 5.89 3.44
CA LEU A 467 24.08 6.25 4.76
C LEU A 467 24.91 5.63 5.88
N SER A 468 25.23 4.33 5.81
CA SER A 468 26.04 3.62 6.79
C SER A 468 27.44 4.24 6.95
N ASN A 469 28.06 4.63 5.84
CA ASN A 469 29.36 5.28 5.85
C ASN A 469 29.33 6.70 6.46
N SER A 470 28.19 7.37 6.41
CA SER A 470 28.01 8.73 6.93
C SER A 470 27.72 8.78 8.42
N LEU A 471 27.25 7.70 9.02
CA LEU A 471 26.89 7.63 10.45
C LEU A 471 28.09 7.29 11.33
N LYS A 472 28.05 7.76 12.60
CA LYS A 472 28.97 7.35 13.66
C LYS A 472 28.86 5.83 13.89
N THR A 473 29.93 5.20 14.34
CA THR A 473 30.09 3.73 14.38
C THR A 473 28.96 3.01 15.12
N ASN A 474 28.51 3.55 16.26
CA ASN A 474 27.40 2.98 17.04
C ASN A 474 26.06 2.99 16.28
N HIS A 475 25.78 4.06 15.53
CA HIS A 475 24.56 4.19 14.72
C HIS A 475 24.65 3.39 13.42
N ALA A 476 25.81 3.35 12.80
CA ALA A 476 26.07 2.51 11.63
C ALA A 476 25.88 1.01 11.94
N TYR A 477 26.32 0.54 13.12
CA TYR A 477 26.10 -0.82 13.57
C TYR A 477 24.61 -1.15 13.69
N LYS A 478 23.81 -0.28 14.31
CA LYS A 478 22.36 -0.45 14.39
C LYS A 478 21.70 -0.48 13.00
N LEU A 479 22.16 0.37 12.08
CA LEU A 479 21.68 0.39 10.71
C LEU A 479 22.02 -0.91 9.95
N SER A 480 23.14 -1.60 10.28
CA SER A 480 23.55 -2.81 9.58
C SER A 480 22.49 -3.92 9.62
N ASN A 481 21.65 -3.96 10.65
CA ASN A 481 20.57 -4.91 10.81
C ASN A 481 19.37 -4.63 9.88
N LEU A 482 19.32 -3.41 9.30
CA LEU A 482 18.32 -3.02 8.31
C LEU A 482 18.75 -3.28 6.86
N LYS A 483 19.91 -3.92 6.64
CA LYS A 483 20.43 -4.15 5.28
C LYS A 483 19.41 -4.85 4.39
N SER A 484 18.74 -5.89 4.87
CA SER A 484 17.70 -6.62 4.12
C SER A 484 16.51 -5.75 3.72
N THR A 485 16.19 -4.71 4.52
CA THR A 485 15.14 -3.74 4.21
C THR A 485 15.58 -2.82 3.07
N PHE A 486 16.84 -2.37 3.08
CA PHE A 486 17.38 -1.56 1.98
C PHE A 486 17.51 -2.35 0.68
N ASP A 487 17.77 -3.66 0.74
CA ASP A 487 17.76 -4.54 -0.43
C ASP A 487 16.37 -4.65 -1.08
N PHE A 488 15.32 -4.30 -0.32
CA PHE A 488 13.93 -4.25 -0.79
C PHE A 488 13.57 -2.90 -1.45
N ILE A 489 14.40 -1.86 -1.28
CA ILE A 489 14.22 -0.53 -1.87
C ILE A 489 14.78 -0.55 -3.28
N ASP A 490 13.98 -0.19 -4.29
CA ASP A 490 14.43 -0.02 -5.67
C ASP A 490 15.27 1.23 -5.82
N GLY A 491 14.76 2.34 -5.29
CA GLY A 491 15.41 3.63 -5.42
C GLY A 491 15.00 4.62 -4.34
N PHE A 492 15.94 5.46 -4.06
CA PHE A 492 15.77 6.70 -3.31
C PHE A 492 16.28 7.84 -4.17
N ALA A 493 15.48 8.87 -4.36
CA ALA A 493 15.90 10.08 -5.06
C ALA A 493 15.47 11.33 -4.34
N TYR A 494 16.25 12.40 -4.56
CA TYR A 494 15.83 13.74 -4.23
C TYR A 494 16.23 14.71 -5.32
N GLU A 495 15.44 15.74 -5.49
CA GLU A 495 15.67 16.84 -6.42
C GLU A 495 15.32 18.17 -5.78
N PHE A 496 15.94 19.23 -6.26
CA PHE A 496 15.54 20.58 -5.90
C PHE A 496 15.79 21.58 -7.02
N SER A 497 14.99 22.64 -7.01
CA SER A 497 15.00 23.71 -7.98
C SER A 497 14.66 25.04 -7.34
N PRO A 498 15.31 26.14 -7.70
CA PRO A 498 14.90 27.47 -7.26
C PRO A 498 13.52 27.81 -7.84
N ILE A 499 12.69 28.48 -7.06
CA ILE A 499 11.41 29.04 -7.48
C ILE A 499 11.57 30.53 -7.69
N ASP A 500 12.14 31.20 -6.69
CA ASP A 500 12.38 32.63 -6.61
C ASP A 500 13.53 32.90 -5.66
N SER A 501 13.99 34.15 -5.52
CA SER A 501 15.12 34.50 -4.62
C SER A 501 14.89 33.98 -3.19
N GLY A 502 15.78 33.11 -2.73
CA GLY A 502 15.73 32.52 -1.39
C GLY A 502 14.71 31.39 -1.19
N TYR A 503 13.91 31.01 -2.22
CA TYR A 503 12.94 29.89 -2.14
C TYR A 503 13.28 28.76 -3.10
N PHE A 504 13.14 27.51 -2.61
CA PHE A 504 13.48 26.31 -3.38
C PHE A 504 12.38 25.28 -3.23
N HIS A 505 12.00 24.65 -4.34
CA HIS A 505 11.13 23.47 -4.38
C HIS A 505 11.97 22.21 -4.18
N TYR A 506 11.49 21.30 -3.36
CA TYR A 506 12.09 19.99 -3.06
C TYR A 506 11.11 18.86 -3.40
N THR A 507 11.67 17.79 -3.93
CA THR A 507 10.99 16.49 -4.05
C THR A 507 11.92 15.39 -3.58
N MET A 508 11.43 14.53 -2.69
CA MET A 508 12.13 13.30 -2.31
C MET A 508 11.20 12.13 -2.50
N ALA A 509 11.70 11.07 -3.10
CA ALA A 509 10.94 9.86 -3.34
C ALA A 509 11.70 8.62 -2.88
N LEU A 510 11.00 7.73 -2.21
CA LEU A 510 11.46 6.41 -1.81
C LEU A 510 10.48 5.38 -2.37
N SER A 511 10.98 4.41 -3.13
CA SER A 511 10.14 3.40 -3.77
C SER A 511 10.67 2.00 -3.53
N THR A 512 9.74 1.07 -3.28
CA THR A 512 9.99 -0.37 -3.31
C THR A 512 9.54 -0.89 -4.66
N GLY A 513 10.39 -1.66 -5.32
CA GLY A 513 10.05 -2.14 -6.62
C GLY A 513 9.46 -3.52 -6.65
N ASN A 514 8.70 -3.71 -7.70
CA ASN A 514 8.57 -4.99 -8.34
C ASN A 514 9.84 -5.23 -9.16
N SER A 515 10.96 -5.62 -8.52
CA SER A 515 12.20 -5.83 -9.25
C SER A 515 12.03 -7.03 -10.19
N LYS A 516 11.89 -6.77 -11.47
CA LYS A 516 11.84 -7.78 -12.55
C LYS A 516 13.05 -8.73 -12.60
N ASN A 517 14.05 -8.54 -11.75
CA ASN A 517 15.27 -9.35 -11.70
C ASN A 517 15.33 -10.38 -10.55
N LYS A 518 14.32 -10.46 -9.68
CA LYS A 518 14.17 -11.59 -8.75
C LYS A 518 13.22 -12.61 -9.37
N LYS A 519 13.64 -13.86 -9.47
CA LYS A 519 12.87 -15.03 -9.93
C LYS A 519 11.56 -15.30 -9.15
N SER A 520 11.10 -14.40 -8.30
CA SER A 520 9.83 -14.47 -7.61
C SER A 520 9.29 -13.06 -7.38
N ASN A 521 8.07 -12.81 -7.82
CA ASN A 521 7.27 -11.62 -7.51
C ASN A 521 6.81 -11.61 -6.05
N PHE A 522 7.64 -12.08 -5.15
CA PHE A 522 7.38 -12.23 -3.73
C PHE A 522 7.22 -10.86 -3.08
N LEU A 523 6.08 -10.63 -2.44
CA LEU A 523 5.77 -9.37 -1.78
C LEU A 523 6.12 -9.43 -0.29
N TRP A 524 5.51 -10.36 0.45
CA TRP A 524 5.78 -10.59 1.87
C TRP A 524 5.35 -11.98 2.32
N VAL A 525 5.85 -12.41 3.49
CA VAL A 525 5.42 -13.62 4.19
C VAL A 525 5.06 -13.28 5.63
N LEU A 526 3.98 -13.87 6.12
CA LEU A 526 3.58 -13.82 7.52
C LEU A 526 3.56 -15.24 8.08
N GLU A 527 4.25 -15.48 9.19
CA GLU A 527 4.21 -16.74 9.91
C GLU A 527 3.01 -16.74 10.87
N LEU A 528 2.18 -17.78 10.76
CA LEU A 528 1.07 -18.08 11.65
C LEU A 528 1.20 -19.54 12.05
N ASP A 529 0.97 -19.86 13.34
CA ASP A 529 1.23 -21.21 13.87
C ASP A 529 0.54 -22.32 13.07
N SER A 530 -0.69 -22.06 12.59
CA SER A 530 -1.38 -23.02 11.73
C SER A 530 -2.57 -22.35 11.03
N ILE A 531 -2.72 -22.48 9.72
CA ILE A 531 -3.83 -21.92 8.96
C ILE A 531 -4.77 -23.03 8.49
N TYR A 532 -6.03 -22.96 8.93
CA TYR A 532 -7.06 -23.92 8.55
C TYR A 532 -7.76 -23.52 7.25
N SER A 533 -8.23 -22.26 7.13
CA SER A 533 -9.04 -21.81 5.99
C SER A 533 -8.18 -21.37 4.80
N SER A 534 -8.80 -21.34 3.61
CA SER A 534 -8.26 -20.51 2.52
C SER A 534 -8.35 -19.03 2.89
N PRO A 535 -7.37 -18.20 2.52
CA PRO A 535 -7.46 -16.76 2.71
C PRO A 535 -8.62 -16.16 1.93
N GLN A 536 -9.21 -15.08 2.43
CA GLN A 536 -10.31 -14.36 1.78
C GLN A 536 -10.03 -12.87 1.80
N LEU A 537 -10.28 -12.18 0.69
CA LEU A 537 -10.11 -10.72 0.60
C LEU A 537 -11.34 -10.00 1.14
N MET A 538 -11.12 -9.08 2.08
CA MET A 538 -12.12 -8.21 2.70
C MET A 538 -11.83 -6.75 2.31
N LYS A 539 -12.83 -6.01 1.83
CA LYS A 539 -12.71 -4.57 1.53
C LYS A 539 -12.59 -3.78 2.81
N ASN A 540 -11.61 -2.89 2.87
CA ASN A 540 -11.49 -1.89 3.92
C ASN A 540 -12.02 -0.55 3.42
N HIS A 541 -13.14 -0.06 3.97
CA HIS A 541 -13.77 1.20 3.58
C HIS A 541 -13.00 2.44 4.06
N ARG A 542 -12.00 2.31 4.94
CA ARG A 542 -11.18 3.40 5.45
C ARG A 542 -9.99 3.70 4.54
N THR A 543 -9.29 2.64 4.12
CA THR A 543 -8.04 2.74 3.32
C THR A 543 -8.29 2.54 1.83
N ASN A 544 -9.49 2.08 1.45
CA ASN A 544 -9.83 1.66 0.10
C ASN A 544 -8.98 0.50 -0.44
N THR A 545 -8.24 -0.19 0.43
CA THR A 545 -7.48 -1.41 0.13
C THR A 545 -8.31 -2.64 0.49
N LYS A 546 -7.75 -3.83 0.27
CA LYS A 546 -8.32 -5.07 0.78
C LYS A 546 -7.43 -5.62 1.89
N GLU A 547 -8.04 -6.39 2.76
CA GLU A 547 -7.42 -7.09 3.88
C GLU A 547 -7.63 -8.59 3.70
N ILE A 548 -6.81 -9.39 4.37
CA ILE A 548 -6.87 -10.83 4.25
C ILE A 548 -7.45 -11.41 5.55
N LEU A 549 -8.52 -12.18 5.42
CA LEU A 549 -9.10 -12.92 6.54
C LEU A 549 -8.72 -14.39 6.43
N VAL A 550 -8.18 -14.95 7.52
CA VAL A 550 -7.87 -16.39 7.65
C VAL A 550 -8.37 -16.91 8.99
N GLN A 551 -8.68 -18.21 9.05
CA GLN A 551 -8.96 -18.92 10.30
C GLN A 551 -7.87 -19.98 10.53
N ASP A 552 -7.40 -20.07 11.76
CA ASP A 552 -6.45 -21.11 12.20
C ASP A 552 -7.14 -22.40 12.71
N TYR A 553 -6.33 -23.38 13.07
CA TYR A 553 -6.86 -24.65 13.63
C TYR A 553 -7.42 -24.53 15.06
N SER A 554 -7.07 -23.48 15.80
CA SER A 554 -7.62 -23.17 17.12
C SER A 554 -8.99 -22.50 17.07
N ASN A 555 -9.51 -22.27 15.85
CA ASN A 555 -10.71 -21.52 15.50
C ASN A 555 -10.60 -20.01 15.70
N ALA A 556 -9.42 -19.45 15.93
CA ALA A 556 -9.24 -18.01 15.89
C ALA A 556 -9.24 -17.50 14.43
N ILE A 557 -9.82 -16.34 14.22
CA ILE A 557 -9.76 -15.62 12.94
C ILE A 557 -8.81 -14.44 13.06
N HIS A 558 -8.03 -14.23 12.01
CA HIS A 558 -7.06 -13.16 11.93
C HIS A 558 -7.39 -12.27 10.74
N LEU A 559 -7.50 -10.96 10.96
CA LEU A 559 -7.54 -9.98 9.88
C LEU A 559 -6.14 -9.39 9.69
N ILE A 560 -5.66 -9.45 8.46
CA ILE A 560 -4.29 -9.10 8.08
C ILE A 560 -4.35 -7.95 7.07
N SER A 561 -3.57 -6.90 7.29
CA SER A 561 -3.50 -5.74 6.41
C SER A 561 -2.88 -6.07 5.04
N ALA A 562 -3.05 -5.18 4.06
CA ALA A 562 -2.43 -5.31 2.74
C ALA A 562 -0.91 -5.47 2.80
N ALA A 563 -0.27 -4.91 3.81
CA ALA A 563 1.17 -4.99 4.03
C ALA A 563 1.62 -6.19 4.88
N GLY A 564 0.72 -7.16 5.18
CA GLY A 564 1.07 -8.41 5.88
C GLY A 564 1.08 -8.31 7.40
N ARG A 565 0.43 -7.30 8.01
CA ARG A 565 0.35 -7.14 9.47
C ARG A 565 -0.97 -7.65 10.02
N ILE A 566 -0.94 -8.43 11.11
CA ILE A 566 -2.15 -8.82 11.84
C ILE A 566 -2.75 -7.57 12.50
N LYS A 567 -3.98 -7.23 12.15
CA LYS A 567 -4.72 -6.10 12.71
C LYS A 567 -5.41 -6.49 14.02
N TRP A 568 -6.07 -7.63 14.01
CA TRP A 568 -6.73 -8.19 15.17
C TRP A 568 -6.91 -9.71 15.04
N THR A 569 -7.13 -10.35 16.17
CA THR A 569 -7.45 -11.78 16.29
C THR A 569 -8.70 -11.94 17.15
N VAL A 570 -9.68 -12.70 16.66
CA VAL A 570 -10.93 -12.98 17.38
C VAL A 570 -11.11 -14.49 17.52
N GLN A 571 -11.31 -14.96 18.75
CA GLN A 571 -11.59 -16.37 19.03
C GLN A 571 -13.04 -16.70 18.72
N LEU A 572 -13.28 -17.71 17.87
CA LEU A 572 -14.61 -18.21 17.56
C LEU A 572 -14.92 -19.49 18.35
N ASP A 573 -16.21 -19.81 18.43
CA ASP A 573 -16.73 -21.05 19.02
C ASP A 573 -16.56 -22.29 18.12
N GLY A 574 -16.11 -22.10 16.89
CA GLY A 574 -15.90 -23.20 15.95
C GLY A 574 -15.43 -22.74 14.58
N LYS A 575 -15.36 -23.68 13.65
CA LYS A 575 -14.97 -23.40 12.27
C LYS A 575 -16.04 -22.61 11.54
N ILE A 576 -15.60 -21.68 10.70
CA ILE A 576 -16.49 -20.96 9.78
C ILE A 576 -17.03 -21.95 8.73
N ILE A 577 -18.34 -21.95 8.54
CA ILE A 577 -19.00 -22.75 7.50
C ILE A 577 -19.10 -21.89 6.23
N GLY A 578 -18.33 -22.23 5.21
CA GLY A 578 -18.32 -21.55 3.90
C GLY A 578 -17.44 -20.28 3.88
N LYS A 579 -17.86 -19.28 3.09
CA LYS A 579 -17.12 -18.03 2.89
C LYS A 579 -17.74 -16.90 3.70
N VAL A 580 -16.89 -16.03 4.24
CA VAL A 580 -17.30 -14.76 4.86
C VAL A 580 -17.84 -13.82 3.77
N LYS A 581 -18.96 -13.16 4.07
CA LYS A 581 -19.60 -12.18 3.19
C LYS A 581 -19.50 -10.80 3.79
N GLN A 582 -19.38 -9.78 2.97
CA GLN A 582 -19.43 -8.38 3.42
C GLN A 582 -20.77 -7.75 3.06
N VAL A 583 -21.32 -6.98 4.00
CA VAL A 583 -22.60 -6.27 3.88
C VAL A 583 -22.47 -4.86 4.45
N ASP A 584 -23.28 -3.94 3.96
CA ASP A 584 -23.43 -2.61 4.55
C ASP A 584 -24.78 -2.57 5.28
N LEU A 585 -24.80 -3.05 6.54
CA LEU A 585 -26.02 -3.16 7.34
C LEU A 585 -26.67 -1.82 7.65
N TYR A 586 -25.86 -0.77 7.78
CA TYR A 586 -26.30 0.56 8.19
C TYR A 586 -26.47 1.52 7.01
N LYS A 587 -26.23 1.08 5.78
CA LYS A 587 -26.36 1.88 4.54
C LYS A 587 -25.53 3.16 4.58
N ASN A 588 -24.34 3.08 5.15
CA ASN A 588 -23.43 4.19 5.36
C ASN A 588 -22.05 4.01 4.73
N GLY A 589 -21.91 3.02 3.83
CA GLY A 589 -20.66 2.69 3.16
C GLY A 589 -19.65 1.92 4.01
N LYS A 590 -19.98 1.61 5.27
CA LYS A 590 -19.12 0.83 6.18
C LYS A 590 -19.48 -0.65 6.10
N TRP A 591 -18.50 -1.48 5.77
CA TRP A 591 -18.68 -2.91 5.57
C TRP A 591 -18.60 -3.70 6.88
N GLN A 592 -19.52 -4.67 7.06
CA GLN A 592 -19.49 -5.66 8.12
C GLN A 592 -19.31 -7.06 7.51
N MET A 593 -18.62 -7.94 8.23
CA MET A 593 -18.37 -9.33 7.86
C MET A 593 -19.46 -10.23 8.44
N VAL A 594 -20.07 -11.05 7.61
CA VAL A 594 -21.13 -11.98 8.01
C VAL A 594 -20.75 -13.40 7.67
N PHE A 595 -20.83 -14.28 8.65
CA PHE A 595 -20.58 -15.71 8.51
C PHE A 595 -21.24 -16.50 9.66
N ASN A 596 -21.28 -17.79 9.56
CA ASN A 596 -21.75 -18.65 10.65
C ASN A 596 -20.74 -19.74 10.99
N THR A 597 -20.73 -20.12 12.25
CA THR A 597 -20.24 -21.38 12.76
C THR A 597 -21.38 -22.41 12.82
N THR A 598 -21.16 -23.54 13.45
CA THR A 598 -22.23 -24.53 13.67
C THR A 598 -23.29 -24.03 14.65
N SER A 599 -22.98 -23.16 15.57
CA SER A 599 -23.88 -22.73 16.67
C SER A 599 -24.27 -21.26 16.61
N LYS A 600 -23.53 -20.42 15.87
CA LYS A 600 -23.71 -18.97 15.90
C LYS A 600 -23.68 -18.34 14.51
N LEU A 601 -24.40 -17.24 14.35
CA LEU A 601 -24.31 -16.34 13.20
C LEU A 601 -23.63 -15.04 13.69
N HIS A 602 -22.50 -14.73 13.09
CA HIS A 602 -21.61 -13.61 13.44
C HIS A 602 -21.77 -12.45 12.50
N PHE A 603 -21.71 -11.24 13.05
CA PHE A 603 -21.69 -9.97 12.34
C PHE A 603 -20.57 -9.11 12.92
N LEU A 604 -19.40 -9.12 12.30
CA LEU A 604 -18.23 -8.38 12.79
C LEU A 604 -18.04 -7.08 12.01
N ASP A 605 -17.70 -6.02 12.70
CA ASP A 605 -17.23 -4.79 12.09
C ASP A 605 -15.76 -4.93 11.61
N ILE A 606 -15.21 -3.88 11.00
CA ILE A 606 -13.84 -3.88 10.50
C ILE A 606 -12.78 -4.00 11.62
N ASN A 607 -13.15 -3.74 12.87
CA ASN A 607 -12.28 -3.84 14.04
C ASN A 607 -12.39 -5.22 14.76
N GLY A 608 -13.24 -6.13 14.24
CA GLY A 608 -13.46 -7.44 14.82
C GLY A 608 -14.51 -7.50 15.95
N ASN A 609 -15.24 -6.39 16.16
CA ASN A 609 -16.28 -6.35 17.20
C ASN A 609 -17.62 -6.85 16.66
N GLU A 610 -18.37 -7.57 17.51
CA GLU A 610 -19.73 -7.99 17.17
C GLU A 610 -20.68 -6.78 17.07
N VAL A 611 -21.28 -6.60 15.91
CA VAL A 611 -22.16 -5.46 15.59
C VAL A 611 -23.36 -5.34 16.55
N PHE A 612 -23.90 -6.47 16.98
CA PHE A 612 -25.04 -6.53 17.93
C PHE A 612 -24.58 -6.73 19.38
N GLY A 613 -23.30 -6.46 19.69
CA GLY A 613 -22.69 -6.70 21.01
C GLY A 613 -22.41 -8.18 21.32
N LYS A 614 -23.06 -9.08 20.63
CA LYS A 614 -22.86 -10.53 20.71
C LYS A 614 -23.33 -11.23 19.44
N PRO A 615 -22.78 -12.41 19.11
CA PRO A 615 -23.25 -13.19 17.99
C PRO A 615 -24.68 -13.71 18.23
N ILE A 616 -25.40 -14.00 17.14
CA ILE A 616 -26.74 -14.55 17.21
C ILE A 616 -26.65 -16.06 17.42
N LEU A 617 -27.17 -16.56 18.54
CA LEU A 617 -27.25 -17.98 18.81
C LEU A 617 -28.31 -18.62 17.89
N LEU A 618 -27.93 -19.66 17.18
CA LEU A 618 -28.85 -20.43 16.36
C LEU A 618 -29.63 -21.46 17.21
N ASP A 619 -30.92 -21.61 16.93
CA ASP A 619 -31.77 -22.57 17.68
C ASP A 619 -31.29 -24.03 17.54
N HIS A 620 -30.72 -24.36 16.41
CA HIS A 620 -30.19 -25.67 16.06
C HIS A 620 -28.88 -25.54 15.30
N LYS A 621 -28.01 -26.54 15.36
CA LYS A 621 -26.72 -26.56 14.67
C LYS A 621 -26.90 -26.30 13.18
N ALA A 622 -26.22 -25.28 12.67
CA ALA A 622 -26.19 -24.99 11.24
C ALA A 622 -25.52 -26.13 10.45
N THR A 623 -26.08 -26.46 9.32
CA THR A 623 -25.55 -27.48 8.41
C THR A 623 -25.11 -26.90 7.07
N SER A 624 -25.50 -25.65 6.77
CA SER A 624 -25.12 -24.93 5.55
C SER A 624 -24.42 -23.61 5.85
N PRO A 625 -23.61 -23.07 4.89
CA PRO A 625 -23.17 -21.68 4.93
C PRO A 625 -24.38 -20.73 4.92
N VAL A 626 -24.23 -19.56 5.60
CA VAL A 626 -25.22 -18.49 5.49
C VAL A 626 -25.29 -17.94 4.08
N ALA A 627 -26.50 -17.87 3.51
CA ALA A 627 -26.77 -17.15 2.27
C ALA A 627 -27.15 -15.71 2.60
N VAL A 628 -26.46 -14.74 2.01
CA VAL A 628 -26.74 -13.31 2.15
C VAL A 628 -27.45 -12.84 0.89
N ILE A 629 -28.67 -12.33 1.01
CA ILE A 629 -29.52 -11.98 -0.10
C ILE A 629 -30.05 -10.56 0.08
N ASP A 630 -29.84 -9.74 -0.93
CA ASP A 630 -30.48 -8.42 -1.09
C ASP A 630 -31.43 -8.50 -2.29
N TYR A 631 -32.73 -8.77 -2.03
CA TYR A 631 -33.72 -9.02 -3.05
C TYR A 631 -33.92 -7.84 -4.02
N ASP A 632 -33.90 -6.65 -3.46
CA ASP A 632 -34.30 -5.41 -4.16
C ASP A 632 -33.11 -4.49 -4.43
N LYS A 633 -31.87 -4.96 -4.14
CA LYS A 633 -30.61 -4.21 -4.27
C LYS A 633 -30.64 -2.85 -3.52
N ASN A 634 -31.29 -2.82 -2.35
CA ASN A 634 -31.50 -1.65 -1.52
C ASN A 634 -30.86 -1.76 -0.12
N LEU A 635 -29.93 -2.72 0.02
CA LEU A 635 -29.18 -3.05 1.25
C LEU A 635 -30.08 -3.54 2.40
N ASN A 636 -31.26 -4.10 2.08
CA ASN A 636 -32.12 -4.78 3.04
C ASN A 636 -31.85 -6.30 2.99
N TYR A 637 -30.81 -6.71 3.67
CA TYR A 637 -30.32 -8.08 3.61
C TYR A 637 -31.25 -9.10 4.28
N ARG A 638 -31.19 -10.32 3.77
CA ARG A 638 -31.74 -11.54 4.40
C ARG A 638 -30.63 -12.55 4.56
N PHE A 639 -30.57 -13.16 5.72
CA PHE A 639 -29.55 -14.13 6.08
C PHE A 639 -30.24 -15.48 6.25
N ILE A 640 -30.01 -16.40 5.32
CA ILE A 640 -30.70 -17.69 5.27
C ILE A 640 -29.73 -18.79 5.65
N VAL A 641 -30.10 -19.59 6.67
CA VAL A 641 -29.28 -20.69 7.21
C VAL A 641 -30.14 -21.94 7.32
N SER A 642 -29.63 -23.08 6.85
CA SER A 642 -30.25 -24.38 7.07
C SER A 642 -29.61 -25.09 8.28
N CYS A 643 -30.44 -25.75 9.07
CA CYS A 643 -30.02 -26.37 10.33
C CYS A 643 -30.26 -27.90 10.36
N ALA A 644 -29.68 -28.56 11.37
CA ALA A 644 -29.71 -30.01 11.55
C ALA A 644 -31.13 -30.60 11.75
N ASN A 645 -32.07 -29.76 12.19
CA ASN A 645 -33.49 -30.13 12.26
C ASN A 645 -34.18 -30.08 10.89
N LYS A 646 -33.43 -30.01 9.80
CA LYS A 646 -33.92 -29.96 8.40
C LYS A 646 -34.78 -28.74 8.07
N LYS A 647 -34.69 -27.66 8.87
CA LYS A 647 -35.43 -26.41 8.66
C LYS A 647 -34.53 -25.32 8.13
N VAL A 648 -35.12 -24.43 7.31
CA VAL A 648 -34.46 -23.28 6.71
C VAL A 648 -34.91 -22.02 7.43
N TYR A 649 -33.99 -21.34 8.11
CA TYR A 649 -34.21 -20.13 8.91
C TYR A 649 -33.84 -18.89 8.10
N ASN A 650 -34.56 -17.79 8.37
CA ASN A 650 -34.33 -16.51 7.71
C ASN A 650 -34.26 -15.39 8.76
N TYR A 651 -33.17 -14.63 8.76
CA TYR A 651 -32.91 -13.48 9.64
C TYR A 651 -32.86 -12.19 8.82
N ASN A 652 -33.31 -11.08 9.40
CA ASN A 652 -33.25 -9.75 8.82
C ASN A 652 -31.95 -9.00 9.17
N SER A 653 -31.82 -7.76 8.71
CA SER A 653 -30.65 -6.90 8.96
C SER A 653 -30.48 -6.52 10.44
N ASP A 654 -31.49 -6.67 11.29
CA ASP A 654 -31.43 -6.46 12.75
C ASP A 654 -31.03 -7.74 13.51
N GLY A 655 -30.69 -8.81 12.80
CA GLY A 655 -30.38 -10.11 13.40
C GLY A 655 -31.58 -10.88 13.93
N LYS A 656 -32.80 -10.45 13.65
CA LYS A 656 -34.04 -11.08 14.13
C LYS A 656 -34.64 -12.02 13.08
N LYS A 657 -35.33 -13.08 13.51
CA LYS A 657 -36.06 -13.95 12.61
C LYS A 657 -37.14 -13.16 11.86
N VAL A 658 -37.24 -13.39 10.55
CA VAL A 658 -38.18 -12.68 9.69
C VAL A 658 -39.62 -13.10 10.00
N LYS A 659 -40.46 -12.13 10.39
CA LYS A 659 -41.90 -12.39 10.61
C LYS A 659 -42.57 -12.78 9.27
N GLY A 660 -43.44 -13.82 9.31
CA GLY A 660 -44.14 -14.31 8.14
C GLY A 660 -43.29 -15.20 7.21
N TRP A 661 -42.05 -15.52 7.58
CA TRP A 661 -41.28 -16.56 6.91
C TRP A 661 -41.90 -17.92 7.20
N ASN A 662 -42.24 -18.67 6.18
CA ASN A 662 -42.66 -20.07 6.30
C ASN A 662 -41.40 -20.89 6.62
N LEU A 663 -41.35 -21.45 7.82
CA LEU A 663 -40.22 -22.28 8.27
C LEU A 663 -40.19 -23.59 7.48
N PHE A 664 -39.61 -23.53 6.26
CA PHE A 664 -39.59 -24.60 5.32
C PHE A 664 -38.84 -25.83 5.86
N ASN A 665 -39.43 -26.99 5.75
CA ASN A 665 -38.89 -28.28 6.20
C ASN A 665 -38.48 -29.13 5.00
N THR A 666 -37.19 -29.46 4.87
CA THR A 666 -36.65 -30.33 3.83
C THR A 666 -36.73 -31.79 4.25
N LYS A 667 -36.71 -32.70 3.27
CA LYS A 667 -36.74 -34.16 3.55
C LYS A 667 -35.38 -34.65 4.07
N GLY A 668 -34.30 -34.10 3.56
CA GLY A 668 -32.94 -34.41 3.96
C GLY A 668 -32.19 -33.17 4.59
N LEU A 669 -30.94 -33.35 5.00
CA LEU A 669 -30.10 -32.30 5.49
C LEU A 669 -29.58 -31.41 4.35
N VAL A 670 -29.64 -30.09 4.51
CA VAL A 670 -29.08 -29.14 3.57
C VAL A 670 -27.65 -28.79 3.98
N LYS A 671 -26.65 -29.15 3.17
CA LYS A 671 -25.24 -28.85 3.39
C LYS A 671 -24.72 -27.73 2.50
N SER A 672 -25.34 -27.54 1.33
CA SER A 672 -24.99 -26.46 0.40
C SER A 672 -25.62 -25.13 0.80
N GLN A 673 -24.97 -24.02 0.41
CA GLN A 673 -25.54 -22.69 0.57
C GLN A 673 -26.81 -22.54 -0.27
N VAL A 674 -27.85 -21.93 0.30
CA VAL A 674 -29.06 -21.56 -0.44
C VAL A 674 -28.70 -20.60 -1.55
N GLN A 675 -29.11 -20.89 -2.79
CA GLN A 675 -28.83 -20.07 -3.96
C GLN A 675 -30.02 -19.18 -4.31
N PHE A 676 -29.76 -17.93 -4.63
CA PHE A 676 -30.77 -16.96 -5.05
C PHE A 676 -30.61 -16.60 -6.52
N PHE A 677 -31.67 -16.58 -7.24
CA PHE A 677 -31.74 -16.07 -8.61
C PHE A 677 -33.16 -15.60 -8.97
N SER A 678 -33.23 -14.72 -9.98
CA SER A 678 -34.50 -14.18 -10.49
C SER A 678 -34.63 -14.51 -11.96
N ILE A 679 -35.85 -14.92 -12.37
CA ILE A 679 -36.20 -15.18 -13.75
C ILE A 679 -37.55 -14.52 -14.02
N MET A 680 -37.65 -13.74 -15.09
CA MET A 680 -38.86 -13.01 -15.49
C MET A 680 -39.51 -12.24 -14.33
N GLY A 681 -38.68 -11.53 -13.54
CA GLY A 681 -39.16 -10.76 -12.38
C GLY A 681 -39.63 -11.56 -11.17
N LYS A 682 -39.52 -12.89 -11.19
CA LYS A 682 -39.86 -13.76 -10.06
C LYS A 682 -38.63 -14.30 -9.40
N ASP A 683 -38.60 -14.23 -8.07
CA ASP A 683 -37.47 -14.66 -7.26
C ASP A 683 -37.60 -16.10 -6.81
N TYR A 684 -36.47 -16.79 -6.82
CA TYR A 684 -36.34 -18.18 -6.43
C TYR A 684 -35.19 -18.38 -5.47
N LEU A 685 -35.43 -19.10 -4.39
CA LEU A 685 -34.43 -19.61 -3.45
C LEU A 685 -34.30 -21.11 -3.69
N MET A 686 -33.19 -21.54 -4.26
CA MET A 686 -32.92 -22.95 -4.49
C MET A 686 -32.27 -23.58 -3.28
N VAL A 687 -32.86 -24.60 -2.75
CA VAL A 687 -32.39 -25.39 -1.62
C VAL A 687 -32.23 -26.83 -2.09
N ASN A 688 -31.06 -27.43 -1.88
CA ASN A 688 -30.76 -28.81 -2.20
C ASN A 688 -30.42 -29.58 -0.93
N ASP A 689 -31.08 -30.73 -0.74
CA ASP A 689 -30.83 -31.58 0.42
C ASP A 689 -29.93 -32.79 0.04
N ASN A 690 -29.43 -33.49 1.04
CA ASN A 690 -28.55 -34.65 0.87
C ASN A 690 -29.27 -35.90 0.39
N LEU A 691 -30.59 -35.85 0.22
CA LEU A 691 -31.43 -36.86 -0.45
C LEU A 691 -31.72 -36.46 -1.90
N SER A 692 -30.96 -35.47 -2.42
CA SER A 692 -31.01 -34.98 -3.79
C SER A 692 -32.32 -34.29 -4.21
N ASN A 693 -33.15 -33.88 -3.26
CA ASN A 693 -34.33 -33.09 -3.58
C ASN A 693 -33.92 -31.61 -3.78
N THR A 694 -34.48 -31.02 -4.82
CA THR A 694 -34.32 -29.59 -5.19
C THR A 694 -35.64 -28.87 -4.91
N TYR A 695 -35.60 -27.90 -4.01
CA TYR A 695 -36.75 -27.07 -3.65
C TYR A 695 -36.55 -25.66 -4.17
N LEU A 696 -37.57 -25.06 -4.75
CA LEU A 696 -37.55 -23.70 -5.29
C LEU A 696 -38.59 -22.85 -4.53
N LEU A 697 -38.09 -22.08 -3.56
CA LEU A 697 -38.93 -21.31 -2.65
C LEU A 697 -39.05 -19.83 -3.11
N ASN A 698 -40.12 -19.18 -2.72
CA ASN A 698 -40.32 -17.74 -2.88
C ASN A 698 -39.72 -16.96 -1.68
N ARG A 699 -39.80 -15.60 -1.72
CA ARG A 699 -39.33 -14.71 -0.64
C ARG A 699 -39.98 -14.94 0.73
N LYS A 700 -41.12 -15.69 0.79
CA LYS A 700 -41.82 -16.04 2.03
C LYS A 700 -41.50 -17.47 2.49
N GLY A 701 -40.56 -18.18 1.86
CA GLY A 701 -40.21 -19.56 2.22
C GLY A 701 -41.24 -20.61 1.80
N LYS A 702 -42.23 -20.26 0.94
CA LYS A 702 -43.18 -21.22 0.37
C LYS A 702 -42.64 -21.72 -0.96
N GLU A 703 -42.86 -23.03 -1.23
CA GLU A 703 -42.46 -23.59 -2.51
C GLU A 703 -43.22 -22.89 -3.65
N ARG A 704 -42.49 -22.37 -4.63
CA ARG A 704 -43.01 -21.62 -5.77
C ARG A 704 -43.14 -22.50 -7.00
N PHE A 705 -42.19 -23.38 -7.17
CA PHE A 705 -42.14 -24.31 -8.30
C PHE A 705 -41.70 -25.68 -7.79
N ILE A 706 -42.47 -26.69 -8.08
CA ILE A 706 -42.18 -28.09 -7.72
C ILE A 706 -41.26 -28.67 -8.81
N SER A 707 -40.01 -28.84 -8.50
CA SER A 707 -39.05 -29.44 -9.42
C SER A 707 -39.00 -30.94 -9.21
N SER A 708 -39.11 -31.69 -10.29
CA SER A 708 -38.90 -33.15 -10.32
C SER A 708 -37.40 -33.52 -10.39
N VAL A 709 -36.54 -32.53 -10.51
CA VAL A 709 -35.10 -32.74 -10.67
C VAL A 709 -34.49 -33.32 -9.40
N LYS A 710 -33.79 -34.44 -9.56
CA LYS A 710 -32.96 -35.10 -8.56
C LYS A 710 -31.49 -34.80 -8.89
N ALA A 711 -30.91 -33.81 -8.18
CA ALA A 711 -29.50 -33.50 -8.34
C ALA A 711 -28.66 -34.29 -7.33
N TYR A 712 -27.82 -35.19 -7.81
CA TYR A 712 -26.92 -36.04 -7.01
C TYR A 712 -25.46 -35.57 -7.14
N PRO A 713 -25.10 -34.37 -6.71
CA PRO A 713 -23.70 -33.95 -6.80
C PRO A 713 -22.83 -34.83 -5.91
N ASP A 714 -21.61 -35.10 -6.32
CA ASP A 714 -20.62 -35.74 -5.47
C ASP A 714 -20.34 -34.84 -4.24
N LYS A 715 -19.84 -35.43 -3.15
CA LYS A 715 -19.79 -34.81 -1.80
C LYS A 715 -19.24 -33.38 -1.74
N ASP A 716 -18.28 -33.05 -2.62
CA ASP A 716 -17.59 -31.78 -2.64
C ASP A 716 -17.92 -30.91 -3.86
N GLN A 717 -18.85 -31.36 -4.71
CA GLN A 717 -19.21 -30.65 -5.94
C GLN A 717 -20.36 -29.66 -5.72
N LYS A 718 -20.25 -28.52 -6.40
CA LYS A 718 -21.30 -27.50 -6.41
C LYS A 718 -22.31 -27.77 -7.51
N ILE A 719 -23.55 -27.39 -7.23
CA ILE A 719 -24.59 -27.30 -8.25
C ILE A 719 -24.53 -25.88 -8.83
N HIS A 720 -24.34 -25.78 -10.13
CA HIS A 720 -24.34 -24.55 -10.87
C HIS A 720 -25.68 -24.30 -11.54
N VAL A 721 -26.23 -23.09 -11.43
CA VAL A 721 -27.49 -22.68 -12.06
C VAL A 721 -27.18 -21.87 -13.31
N ILE A 722 -27.64 -22.38 -14.46
CA ILE A 722 -27.60 -21.69 -15.75
C ILE A 722 -28.98 -21.16 -16.04
N LYS A 723 -29.16 -19.87 -15.98
CA LYS A 723 -30.45 -19.20 -16.17
C LYS A 723 -30.95 -19.39 -17.62
N GLY A 724 -32.14 -19.91 -17.77
CA GLY A 724 -32.85 -19.98 -19.04
C GLY A 724 -33.88 -18.84 -19.20
N PRO A 725 -34.55 -18.74 -20.36
CA PRO A 725 -35.60 -17.75 -20.56
C PRO A 725 -36.79 -17.94 -19.61
N SER A 726 -37.06 -19.19 -19.17
CA SER A 726 -38.08 -19.52 -18.17
C SER A 726 -37.49 -20.35 -17.04
N ILE A 727 -38.27 -20.56 -15.95
CA ILE A 727 -37.86 -21.44 -14.85
C ILE A 727 -37.72 -22.90 -15.31
N GLU A 728 -38.58 -23.36 -16.20
CA GLU A 728 -38.56 -24.73 -16.72
C GLU A 728 -37.32 -24.98 -17.58
N GLN A 729 -36.85 -23.97 -18.32
CA GLN A 729 -35.69 -24.05 -19.20
C GLN A 729 -34.37 -23.70 -18.44
N THR A 730 -34.45 -23.21 -17.20
CA THR A 730 -33.26 -23.01 -16.37
C THR A 730 -32.63 -24.35 -16.03
N LYS A 731 -31.33 -24.48 -16.28
CA LYS A 731 -30.60 -25.75 -16.10
C LYS A 731 -29.79 -25.72 -14.78
N VAL A 732 -29.68 -26.86 -14.15
CA VAL A 732 -28.73 -27.14 -13.08
C VAL A 732 -27.67 -28.09 -13.63
N VAL A 733 -26.40 -27.69 -13.41
CA VAL A 733 -25.22 -28.46 -13.86
C VAL A 733 -24.44 -28.90 -12.65
N PHE A 734 -24.11 -30.19 -12.59
CA PHE A 734 -23.32 -30.78 -11.48
C PHE A 734 -22.62 -32.06 -11.96
N VAL A 735 -21.58 -32.45 -11.18
CA VAL A 735 -20.88 -33.72 -11.36
C VAL A 735 -21.42 -34.74 -10.36
N ASP A 736 -21.80 -35.91 -10.82
CA ASP A 736 -22.26 -36.98 -9.94
C ASP A 736 -21.10 -37.88 -9.42
N SER A 737 -21.43 -38.85 -8.58
CA SER A 737 -20.45 -39.80 -8.01
C SER A 737 -19.87 -40.78 -9.05
N LEU A 738 -20.46 -40.85 -10.23
CA LEU A 738 -19.99 -41.62 -11.40
C LEU A 738 -19.13 -40.78 -12.33
N ARG A 739 -18.82 -39.54 -11.92
CA ARG A 739 -18.00 -38.58 -12.67
C ARG A 739 -18.62 -38.20 -14.03
N LYS A 740 -19.92 -38.19 -14.09
CA LYS A 740 -20.66 -37.64 -15.23
C LYS A 740 -21.02 -36.17 -14.95
N ILE A 741 -20.88 -35.34 -15.97
CA ILE A 741 -21.51 -34.03 -15.96
C ILE A 741 -22.98 -34.24 -16.30
N ASN A 742 -23.80 -33.77 -15.41
CA ASN A 742 -25.25 -33.79 -15.60
C ASN A 742 -25.74 -32.36 -15.80
N SER A 743 -26.46 -32.12 -16.88
CA SER A 743 -27.16 -30.87 -17.14
C SER A 743 -28.67 -31.21 -17.25
N ILE A 744 -29.45 -30.68 -16.28
CA ILE A 744 -30.88 -31.00 -16.15
C ILE A 744 -31.66 -29.68 -16.10
N SER A 745 -32.66 -29.52 -16.98
CA SER A 745 -33.59 -28.40 -16.89
C SER A 745 -34.51 -28.55 -15.66
N LEU A 746 -34.83 -27.46 -14.96
CA LEU A 746 -35.68 -27.51 -13.77
C LEU A 746 -37.08 -28.01 -14.04
N GLY A 747 -37.57 -27.90 -15.29
CA GLY A 747 -38.79 -28.54 -15.77
C GLY A 747 -38.61 -30.02 -16.09
N ALA A 748 -37.43 -30.60 -15.97
CA ALA A 748 -37.06 -31.98 -16.29
C ALA A 748 -37.36 -32.41 -17.72
N LYS A 749 -37.51 -31.48 -18.65
CA LYS A 749 -37.78 -31.78 -20.07
C LYS A 749 -36.49 -32.01 -20.86
N GLU A 750 -35.37 -31.43 -20.42
CA GLU A 750 -34.09 -31.57 -21.05
C GLU A 750 -33.10 -32.19 -20.04
N PHE A 751 -32.48 -33.27 -20.42
CA PHE A 751 -31.46 -33.97 -19.64
C PHE A 751 -30.30 -34.36 -20.55
N SER A 752 -29.10 -34.00 -20.20
CA SER A 752 -27.88 -34.50 -20.80
C SER A 752 -26.93 -35.00 -19.70
N SER A 753 -26.29 -36.13 -19.95
CA SER A 753 -25.30 -36.70 -19.04
C SER A 753 -24.14 -37.22 -19.86
N ILE A 754 -22.97 -36.65 -19.66
CA ILE A 754 -21.76 -36.94 -20.45
C ILE A 754 -20.64 -37.32 -19.50
N ARG A 755 -19.96 -38.42 -19.83
CA ARG A 755 -18.72 -38.83 -19.17
C ARG A 755 -17.55 -38.25 -19.94
N LEU A 756 -16.81 -37.37 -19.32
CA LEU A 756 -15.60 -36.80 -19.90
C LEU A 756 -14.43 -37.72 -19.61
N ASP A 757 -13.73 -38.15 -20.67
CA ASP A 757 -12.54 -38.96 -20.71
C ASP A 757 -12.56 -40.29 -19.91
N SER A 758 -12.48 -41.42 -20.63
CA SER A 758 -12.48 -42.78 -20.05
C SER A 758 -11.18 -43.15 -19.34
N ASN A 759 -10.10 -42.42 -19.55
CA ASN A 759 -8.73 -42.78 -19.11
C ASN A 759 -8.32 -42.11 -17.80
N CYS A 760 -9.17 -41.36 -17.13
CA CYS A 760 -8.88 -40.74 -15.85
C CYS A 760 -9.06 -41.70 -14.68
N SER A 761 -8.11 -41.77 -13.76
CA SER A 761 -8.33 -42.47 -12.50
C SER A 761 -9.30 -41.65 -11.64
N PHE A 762 -10.49 -42.25 -11.43
CA PHE A 762 -11.72 -41.55 -11.01
C PHE A 762 -11.75 -40.96 -9.58
N LYS A 763 -10.62 -40.85 -8.88
CA LYS A 763 -10.65 -40.39 -7.50
C LYS A 763 -10.85 -38.87 -7.34
N LYS A 764 -10.53 -38.06 -8.37
CA LYS A 764 -10.38 -36.62 -8.17
C LYS A 764 -10.60 -35.76 -9.43
N SER A 765 -11.75 -35.79 -10.08
CA SER A 765 -12.07 -34.86 -11.17
C SER A 765 -13.00 -33.72 -10.73
N VAL A 766 -12.70 -32.51 -11.13
CA VAL A 766 -13.50 -31.31 -10.80
C VAL A 766 -13.80 -30.54 -12.07
N ILE A 767 -15.02 -29.99 -12.16
CA ILE A 767 -15.46 -29.22 -13.31
C ILE A 767 -15.89 -27.83 -12.86
N PHE A 768 -15.48 -26.85 -13.62
CA PHE A 768 -15.85 -25.45 -13.43
C PHE A 768 -16.47 -24.91 -14.72
N PRO A 769 -17.72 -24.47 -14.70
CA PRO A 769 -18.29 -23.70 -15.82
C PRO A 769 -17.67 -22.29 -15.80
N VAL A 770 -17.12 -21.87 -16.92
CA VAL A 770 -16.42 -20.61 -17.10
C VAL A 770 -16.79 -19.97 -18.44
N ALA A 771 -16.83 -18.68 -18.53
CA ALA A 771 -16.87 -17.96 -19.78
C ALA A 771 -15.48 -17.35 -20.04
N PHE A 772 -14.59 -18.08 -20.73
CA PHE A 772 -13.28 -17.56 -21.14
C PHE A 772 -13.36 -16.70 -22.40
N SER A 773 -14.30 -17.00 -23.29
CA SER A 773 -14.42 -16.28 -24.57
C SER A 773 -15.09 -14.93 -24.35
N ARG A 774 -14.66 -13.91 -25.13
CA ARG A 774 -15.29 -12.59 -25.19
C ARG A 774 -16.78 -12.63 -25.56
N ASN A 775 -17.24 -13.77 -26.06
CA ASN A 775 -18.61 -13.98 -26.53
C ASN A 775 -19.59 -14.50 -25.45
N ASN A 776 -19.18 -14.53 -24.19
CA ASN A 776 -19.96 -15.06 -23.06
C ASN A 776 -20.44 -16.52 -23.27
N VAL A 777 -19.76 -17.31 -24.08
CA VAL A 777 -20.04 -18.74 -24.28
C VAL A 777 -19.50 -19.50 -23.08
N LEU A 778 -20.33 -20.38 -22.52
CA LEU A 778 -19.98 -21.18 -21.36
C LEU A 778 -19.03 -22.31 -21.76
N GLU A 779 -17.87 -22.37 -21.19
CA GLU A 779 -16.88 -23.44 -21.35
C GLU A 779 -16.71 -24.20 -20.03
N TYR A 780 -16.14 -25.40 -20.06
CA TYR A 780 -15.96 -26.24 -18.88
C TYR A 780 -14.49 -26.59 -18.70
N VAL A 781 -13.91 -26.19 -17.58
CA VAL A 781 -12.57 -26.60 -17.22
C VAL A 781 -12.62 -27.90 -16.42
N PHE A 782 -11.91 -28.89 -16.89
CA PHE A 782 -11.86 -30.22 -16.33
C PHE A 782 -10.43 -30.57 -15.88
N VAL A 783 -10.31 -31.08 -14.66
CA VAL A 783 -9.03 -31.52 -14.09
C VAL A 783 -9.14 -32.98 -13.67
N CYS A 784 -8.18 -33.76 -14.08
CA CYS A 784 -8.11 -35.16 -13.75
C CYS A 784 -6.65 -35.59 -13.63
N ASP A 785 -6.27 -36.14 -12.47
CA ASP A 785 -4.92 -36.67 -12.21
C ASP A 785 -3.82 -35.70 -12.67
N LYS A 786 -3.26 -35.94 -13.85
CA LYS A 786 -2.17 -35.14 -14.45
C LYS A 786 -2.63 -34.33 -15.65
N LYS A 787 -3.93 -34.20 -15.89
CA LYS A 787 -4.47 -33.54 -17.08
C LYS A 787 -5.39 -32.39 -16.71
N LEU A 788 -5.23 -31.27 -17.37
CA LEU A 788 -6.13 -30.13 -17.41
C LEU A 788 -6.70 -30.04 -18.82
N ALA A 789 -8.01 -29.96 -18.96
CA ALA A 789 -8.67 -29.86 -20.25
C ALA A 789 -9.77 -28.79 -20.23
N ILE A 790 -9.96 -28.12 -21.36
CA ILE A 790 -11.05 -27.18 -21.60
C ILE A 790 -11.97 -27.77 -22.63
N TYR A 791 -13.26 -27.82 -22.29
CA TYR A 791 -14.34 -28.29 -23.17
C TYR A 791 -15.26 -27.12 -23.50
N GLY A 792 -15.77 -27.09 -24.73
CA GLY A 792 -16.74 -26.12 -25.19
C GLY A 792 -18.16 -26.41 -24.67
N PRO A 793 -19.16 -25.60 -25.08
CA PRO A 793 -20.52 -25.66 -24.58
C PRO A 793 -21.26 -27.01 -24.93
N GLU A 794 -20.88 -27.65 -26.03
CA GLU A 794 -21.40 -28.96 -26.45
C GLU A 794 -20.55 -30.12 -25.93
N PHE A 795 -19.63 -29.84 -25.01
CA PHE A 795 -18.66 -30.76 -24.40
C PHE A 795 -17.63 -31.35 -25.39
N GLU A 796 -17.34 -30.64 -26.46
CA GLU A 796 -16.22 -30.91 -27.35
C GLU A 796 -14.91 -30.50 -26.69
N LEU A 797 -13.83 -31.29 -26.83
CA LEU A 797 -12.52 -30.98 -26.32
C LEU A 797 -11.92 -29.85 -27.15
N VAL A 798 -11.63 -28.70 -26.49
CA VAL A 798 -11.01 -27.50 -27.10
C VAL A 798 -9.51 -27.52 -26.93
N LEU A 799 -9.02 -27.66 -25.69
CA LEU A 799 -7.62 -27.62 -25.35
C LEU A 799 -7.32 -28.59 -24.20
N PHE A 800 -6.07 -29.04 -24.10
CA PHE A 800 -5.62 -29.80 -22.93
C PHE A 800 -4.12 -29.60 -22.68
N GLU A 801 -3.72 -29.78 -21.41
CA GLU A 801 -2.35 -29.80 -20.95
C GLU A 801 -2.10 -31.01 -20.04
N ASN A 802 -0.94 -31.67 -20.20
CA ASN A 802 -0.53 -32.79 -19.36
C ASN A 802 0.64 -32.38 -18.47
N PHE A 803 0.52 -32.69 -17.19
CA PHE A 803 1.55 -32.38 -16.20
C PHE A 803 2.37 -33.61 -15.83
N ASN A 804 3.60 -33.43 -15.41
CA ASN A 804 4.46 -34.47 -14.86
C ASN A 804 4.20 -34.75 -13.35
N PHE A 805 3.22 -34.04 -12.74
CA PHE A 805 2.79 -34.19 -11.35
C PHE A 805 1.27 -34.32 -11.26
N ASP A 806 0.80 -34.86 -10.13
CA ASP A 806 -0.64 -34.95 -9.87
C ASP A 806 -1.20 -33.55 -9.53
N VAL A 807 -2.18 -33.13 -10.33
CA VAL A 807 -2.87 -31.84 -10.13
C VAL A 807 -3.82 -32.00 -8.96
N GLN A 808 -3.86 -30.99 -8.09
CA GLN A 808 -4.82 -30.96 -7.00
C GLN A 808 -6.26 -30.90 -7.51
N GLU A 809 -7.17 -31.44 -6.71
CA GLU A 809 -8.63 -31.47 -6.97
C GLU A 809 -9.25 -30.08 -7.17
N ASN A 810 -8.60 -29.04 -6.65
CA ASN A 810 -9.12 -27.67 -6.71
C ASN A 810 -8.25 -26.84 -7.65
N ILE A 811 -8.82 -26.40 -8.75
CA ILE A 811 -8.29 -25.29 -9.52
C ILE A 811 -8.96 -23.98 -9.05
N SER A 812 -8.32 -22.88 -9.26
CA SER A 812 -8.92 -21.56 -9.06
C SER A 812 -8.88 -20.80 -10.38
N LEU A 813 -10.03 -20.24 -10.75
CA LEU A 813 -10.12 -19.31 -11.85
C LEU A 813 -9.91 -17.92 -11.27
N ILE A 814 -8.96 -17.20 -11.80
CA ILE A 814 -8.53 -15.90 -11.28
C ILE A 814 -8.48 -14.86 -12.40
N GLY A 815 -8.37 -13.59 -12.02
CA GLY A 815 -8.33 -12.45 -12.96
C GLY A 815 -9.71 -11.80 -13.20
N ASN A 816 -9.68 -10.63 -13.82
CA ASN A 816 -10.88 -9.94 -14.27
C ASN A 816 -11.52 -10.78 -15.37
N ASN A 817 -12.73 -11.28 -15.13
CA ASN A 817 -13.47 -12.21 -16.01
C ASN A 817 -12.97 -13.69 -16.00
N ASN A 818 -12.24 -14.14 -14.96
CA ASN A 818 -11.76 -15.52 -14.83
C ASN A 818 -10.84 -16.01 -15.98
N ASN A 819 -10.04 -15.13 -16.53
CA ASN A 819 -9.22 -15.40 -17.71
C ASN A 819 -8.01 -16.30 -17.45
N TYR A 820 -7.76 -16.69 -16.19
CA TYR A 820 -6.58 -17.46 -15.80
C TYR A 820 -6.94 -18.65 -14.96
N ILE A 821 -6.18 -19.72 -15.15
CA ILE A 821 -6.35 -20.99 -14.46
C ILE A 821 -5.15 -21.19 -13.54
N LEU A 822 -5.40 -21.20 -12.24
CA LEU A 822 -4.39 -21.52 -11.22
C LEU A 822 -4.49 -23.01 -10.89
N VAL A 823 -3.38 -23.70 -11.03
CA VAL A 823 -3.24 -25.14 -10.78
C VAL A 823 -2.19 -25.37 -9.70
N GLY A 824 -2.42 -26.28 -8.78
CA GLY A 824 -1.49 -26.58 -7.70
C GLY A 824 -1.05 -28.04 -7.65
N SER A 825 0.18 -28.25 -7.12
CA SER A 825 0.68 -29.55 -6.74
C SER A 825 0.91 -29.60 -5.23
N ASN A 826 0.14 -30.45 -4.52
CA ASN A 826 0.32 -30.64 -3.07
C ASN A 826 1.68 -31.26 -2.73
N LYS A 827 2.13 -32.20 -3.55
CA LYS A 827 3.38 -32.91 -3.33
C LYS A 827 4.60 -31.99 -3.47
N LEU A 828 4.55 -31.10 -4.49
CA LEU A 828 5.63 -30.15 -4.76
C LEU A 828 5.46 -28.84 -3.98
N LYS A 829 4.27 -28.60 -3.39
CA LYS A 829 3.88 -27.31 -2.76
C LYS A 829 4.12 -26.14 -3.70
N GLN A 830 3.72 -26.30 -4.95
CA GLN A 830 3.91 -25.33 -6.02
C GLN A 830 2.60 -25.01 -6.71
N LEU A 831 2.47 -23.76 -7.15
CA LEU A 831 1.34 -23.23 -7.91
C LEU A 831 1.82 -22.87 -9.31
N TYR A 832 1.02 -23.15 -10.31
CA TYR A 832 1.22 -22.86 -11.73
C TYR A 832 0.06 -22.01 -12.25
N LEU A 833 0.36 -21.04 -13.07
CA LEU A 833 -0.64 -20.14 -13.66
C LEU A 833 -0.63 -20.28 -15.18
N PHE A 834 -1.83 -20.40 -15.75
CA PHE A 834 -2.07 -20.54 -17.20
C PHE A 834 -3.10 -19.52 -17.67
N ASP A 835 -2.96 -19.07 -18.91
CA ASP A 835 -4.00 -18.30 -19.60
C ASP A 835 -5.14 -19.21 -20.12
N SER A 836 -6.14 -18.61 -20.79
CA SER A 836 -7.24 -19.36 -21.43
C SER A 836 -6.80 -20.26 -22.58
N ASN A 837 -5.61 -20.06 -23.12
CA ASN A 837 -5.01 -20.90 -24.18
C ASN A 837 -4.06 -21.96 -23.61
N LEU A 838 -4.01 -22.11 -22.27
CA LEU A 838 -3.13 -22.98 -21.52
C LEU A 838 -1.64 -22.65 -21.67
N ASN A 839 -1.28 -21.40 -22.04
CA ASN A 839 0.09 -20.94 -21.98
C ASN A 839 0.50 -20.67 -20.54
N GLY A 840 1.64 -21.24 -20.11
CA GLY A 840 2.16 -21.05 -18.75
C GLY A 840 2.87 -19.70 -18.59
N TYR A 841 2.74 -19.09 -17.42
CA TYR A 841 3.45 -17.84 -17.09
C TYR A 841 4.89 -18.10 -16.69
N SER A 842 5.81 -17.29 -17.20
CA SER A 842 7.27 -17.39 -16.99
C SER A 842 7.70 -17.25 -15.52
N ASP A 843 6.91 -16.51 -14.72
CA ASP A 843 7.17 -16.27 -13.30
C ASP A 843 6.69 -17.39 -12.39
N PHE A 844 6.03 -18.40 -12.94
CA PHE A 844 5.57 -19.60 -12.25
C PHE A 844 6.46 -20.81 -12.62
N PRO A 845 6.56 -21.82 -11.74
CA PRO A 845 5.78 -22.02 -10.52
C PRO A 845 6.28 -21.21 -9.32
N VAL A 846 5.32 -20.84 -8.45
CA VAL A 846 5.59 -20.21 -7.15
C VAL A 846 5.30 -21.17 -5.99
N GLN A 847 5.92 -20.95 -4.82
CA GLN A 847 5.67 -21.79 -3.64
C GLN A 847 4.28 -21.51 -3.07
N GLY A 848 3.52 -22.55 -2.79
CA GLY A 848 2.18 -22.42 -2.22
C GLY A 848 1.31 -23.67 -2.36
N THR A 849 0.11 -23.61 -1.79
CA THR A 849 -0.93 -24.61 -1.93
C THR A 849 -2.19 -23.97 -2.52
N MET A 850 -3.18 -24.78 -2.91
CA MET A 850 -4.45 -24.30 -3.44
C MET A 850 -5.37 -23.60 -2.42
N LYS A 851 -4.91 -23.42 -1.16
CA LYS A 851 -5.54 -22.46 -0.25
C LYS A 851 -5.13 -21.05 -0.67
N THR A 852 -5.85 -20.48 -1.62
CA THR A 852 -5.49 -19.21 -2.27
C THR A 852 -6.64 -18.21 -2.29
N CYS A 853 -6.28 -16.93 -2.41
CA CYS A 853 -7.15 -15.88 -2.93
C CYS A 853 -6.36 -14.96 -3.87
N PHE A 854 -7.07 -14.19 -4.69
CA PHE A 854 -6.49 -13.37 -5.74
C PHE A 854 -7.24 -12.04 -5.87
N GLY A 855 -6.52 -10.97 -6.13
CA GLY A 855 -7.05 -9.63 -6.42
C GLY A 855 -6.10 -8.53 -5.98
N ASP A 856 -6.31 -7.34 -6.48
CA ASP A 856 -5.55 -6.14 -6.10
C ASP A 856 -5.76 -5.88 -4.61
N LEU A 857 -4.75 -6.18 -3.79
CA LEU A 857 -4.79 -6.15 -2.34
C LEU A 857 -4.58 -4.72 -1.80
N ASN A 858 -3.65 -3.99 -2.38
CA ASN A 858 -3.15 -2.71 -1.91
C ASN A 858 -3.66 -1.52 -2.73
N ASN A 859 -4.51 -1.78 -3.74
CA ASN A 859 -5.10 -0.79 -4.66
C ASN A 859 -4.06 -0.03 -5.49
N ASP A 860 -2.97 -0.73 -5.90
CA ASP A 860 -1.92 -0.19 -6.78
C ASP A 860 -2.14 -0.51 -8.27
N GLY A 861 -3.23 -1.22 -8.60
CA GLY A 861 -3.60 -1.62 -9.95
C GLY A 861 -2.97 -2.95 -10.39
N TYR A 862 -2.13 -3.59 -9.57
CA TYR A 862 -1.62 -4.94 -9.78
C TYR A 862 -2.42 -5.93 -8.92
N ASN A 863 -2.49 -7.18 -9.37
CA ASN A 863 -3.16 -8.20 -8.58
C ASN A 863 -2.16 -9.01 -7.77
N GLU A 864 -2.53 -9.37 -6.55
CA GLU A 864 -1.77 -10.27 -5.70
C GLU A 864 -2.39 -11.65 -5.65
N LEU A 865 -1.51 -12.66 -5.67
CA LEU A 865 -1.81 -14.05 -5.32
C LEU A 865 -1.38 -14.30 -3.88
N ILE A 866 -2.34 -14.59 -3.02
CA ILE A 866 -2.12 -14.92 -1.62
C ILE A 866 -2.32 -16.42 -1.46
N THR A 867 -1.36 -17.12 -0.87
CA THR A 867 -1.40 -18.57 -0.66
C THR A 867 -0.90 -18.97 0.72
N VAL A 868 -1.20 -20.19 1.11
CA VAL A 868 -0.81 -20.77 2.41
C VAL A 868 0.08 -21.97 2.17
N THR A 869 1.19 -22.06 2.91
CA THR A 869 2.03 -23.26 2.96
C THR A 869 2.78 -23.32 4.28
N ASP A 870 2.87 -24.50 4.91
CA ASP A 870 3.65 -24.75 6.12
C ASP A 870 3.48 -23.73 7.25
N GLY A 871 2.23 -23.32 7.53
CA GLY A 871 1.93 -22.30 8.54
C GLY A 871 2.25 -20.86 8.12
N LYS A 872 2.66 -20.65 6.86
CA LYS A 872 2.99 -19.33 6.33
C LYS A 872 1.91 -18.86 5.35
N LEU A 873 1.55 -17.60 5.47
CA LEU A 873 0.78 -16.87 4.48
C LEU A 873 1.76 -16.12 3.58
N ILE A 874 1.77 -16.44 2.30
CA ILE A 874 2.70 -15.88 1.31
C ILE A 874 1.92 -15.07 0.29
N THR A 875 2.43 -13.91 -0.05
CA THR A 875 1.83 -13.01 -1.04
C THR A 875 2.80 -12.74 -2.18
N TYR A 876 2.31 -12.88 -3.40
CA TYR A 876 3.03 -12.63 -4.64
C TYR A 876 2.30 -11.57 -5.45
N THR A 877 3.01 -10.59 -5.99
CA THR A 877 2.45 -9.67 -7.00
C THR A 877 2.55 -10.32 -8.37
N ILE A 878 1.50 -10.23 -9.17
CA ILE A 878 1.45 -10.74 -10.54
C ILE A 878 1.53 -9.54 -11.50
N SER A 879 2.57 -9.51 -12.34
CA SER A 879 2.81 -8.40 -13.25
C SER A 879 1.70 -8.29 -14.31
N ASN A 880 1.31 -7.05 -14.68
CA ASN A 880 0.31 -6.82 -15.72
C ASN A 880 0.77 -7.24 -17.14
N GLU A 881 2.06 -7.53 -17.35
CA GLU A 881 2.53 -8.15 -18.60
C GLU A 881 2.08 -9.62 -18.69
N ALA A 882 1.57 -10.15 -17.59
CA ALA A 882 0.89 -11.42 -17.53
C ALA A 882 -0.62 -11.30 -17.82
N PHE A 883 -1.14 -10.11 -18.12
CA PHE A 883 -2.57 -9.89 -18.37
C PHE A 883 -2.81 -9.24 -19.74
#